data_9087e0402b322101e591b902f6504a14
#
_entry.id   9087e0402b322101e591b902f6504a14
#
_cell.length_a   1.000
_cell.length_b   1.000
_cell.length_c   1.000
_cell.angle_alpha   90.00
_cell.angle_beta   90.00
_cell.angle_gamma   90.00
#
_symmetry.space_group_name_H-M   'P 1'
#
loop_
_entity.id
_entity.type
_entity.pdbx_description
1 polymer ?
#
loop_
_entity_poly.entity_id
_entity_poly.type
_entity_poly.pdbx_seq_one_letter_code
_entity_poly.pdbx_strand_id
1 'polypeptide(L)'
;MNFMRSMTIPSTDLITYQVGDDKFPILPMSPINVSSAARQWRNAHALCETFGVTEWRLKYDDMIWMLNWLYTFGVDIFVFHAFMYSTDGYRKMDAGPSEFYQNPQWEYFGQLSQYIERVSQYMDTMDRKVDTAMFYPFDSWEVLFNIHHNQAFACRDKFCAVMNELIHKHCQFDFADVRDFETAQIVEGRLVIGSQSYSSIVVPPIYYLSELSRAKFEECARKGIRLYVCISDTSVSEWTIDTAFACFSIKGSAADGFEFGGFQCPVNEKLTLSGEGNEKLMVMNGEKTHWISNPTRESITVSYKLNTPGCNAEVFNPLTGEKLIISAESTVTVSPRGAVIISETAFEAARGKKPRKQIKELSGFWQFRTERRNVLRLGEWTLSDFTPERLHINDYEKTPYAVRPEPLGKSGVVNFPAEICYSTYADIDGFSGKLSLLKEFSGIDGKWEVYANGRKVDNWKRSKEYDCMTEEADLTPYLTPDDKRFYRKGELYIAVKLHAEEAANGLLQPMYLLGDFTVRLNNHESVGAELLNRKEKQILHTGSWADQGYPHYAGLAVYSQIFDIEETDDDARYFIEASTFNSAHKVYINGREAGIALAEPFATEVTGMIRPGRNEIEIEIASTPENMFYDLHAPFGLSGPVCLTEEK
;
A
#
# COMPACT_ATOMS: atom_id res chain seq x y z
N MET A 1 -25.40 0.13 9.65
CA MET A 1 -25.99 0.12 8.30
C MET A 1 -27.13 1.13 8.11
N ASN A 2 -27.93 1.42 9.11
CA ASN A 2 -29.15 2.26 8.96
C ASN A 2 -28.95 3.61 8.25
N PHE A 3 -27.88 4.34 8.49
CA PHE A 3 -27.65 5.61 7.81
C PHE A 3 -27.10 5.43 6.39
N MET A 4 -26.38 4.33 6.12
CA MET A 4 -25.81 4.05 4.79
C MET A 4 -26.86 3.87 3.71
N ARG A 5 -28.03 3.29 4.07
CA ARG A 5 -29.17 3.17 3.15
C ARG A 5 -29.73 4.52 2.69
N SER A 6 -29.45 5.59 3.42
CA SER A 6 -29.87 6.96 3.06
C SER A 6 -28.84 7.70 2.22
N MET A 7 -27.63 7.17 2.08
CA MET A 7 -26.59 7.72 1.21
C MET A 7 -26.89 7.46 -0.26
N THR A 8 -26.53 8.38 -1.13
CA THR A 8 -26.60 8.20 -2.58
C THR A 8 -25.65 7.08 -3.00
N ILE A 9 -24.43 7.10 -2.49
CA ILE A 9 -23.43 6.05 -2.65
C ILE A 9 -22.95 5.69 -1.25
N PRO A 10 -23.26 4.49 -0.73
CA PRO A 10 -22.73 4.02 0.54
C PRO A 10 -21.20 4.02 0.51
N SER A 11 -20.57 4.58 1.54
CA SER A 11 -19.13 4.80 1.54
C SER A 11 -18.48 4.49 2.89
N THR A 12 -17.21 4.14 2.84
CA THR A 12 -16.32 3.94 3.99
C THR A 12 -14.94 4.49 3.67
N ASP A 13 -14.03 4.45 4.65
CA ASP A 13 -12.60 4.64 4.42
C ASP A 13 -11.80 3.40 4.79
N LEU A 14 -10.64 3.26 4.19
CA LEU A 14 -9.63 2.27 4.50
C LEU A 14 -8.34 3.01 4.80
N ILE A 15 -8.06 3.19 6.08
CA ILE A 15 -6.84 3.84 6.57
C ILE A 15 -5.77 2.81 6.91
N THR A 16 -4.51 3.20 6.75
CA THR A 16 -3.35 2.33 6.99
C THR A 16 -3.40 1.04 6.15
N TYR A 17 -2.60 0.03 6.51
CA TYR A 17 -2.53 -1.28 5.83
C TYR A 17 -3.52 -2.30 6.42
N GLN A 18 -4.75 -1.89 6.77
CA GLN A 18 -5.73 -2.72 7.48
C GLN A 18 -6.48 -3.73 6.59
N VAL A 19 -5.87 -4.17 5.53
CA VAL A 19 -6.47 -5.17 4.63
C VAL A 19 -6.29 -6.61 5.11
N GLY A 20 -5.40 -6.85 6.07
CA GLY A 20 -5.10 -8.18 6.58
C GLY A 20 -4.28 -9.04 5.62
N ASP A 21 -3.32 -9.73 6.17
CA ASP A 21 -2.53 -10.78 5.52
C ASP A 21 -2.34 -11.94 6.50
N ASP A 22 -1.42 -12.87 6.22
CA ASP A 22 -1.12 -14.02 7.10
C ASP A 22 -0.72 -13.63 8.54
N LYS A 23 -0.32 -12.38 8.78
CA LYS A 23 0.15 -11.88 10.08
C LYS A 23 -0.89 -11.02 10.80
N PHE A 24 -1.82 -10.42 10.07
CA PHE A 24 -2.82 -9.52 10.62
C PHE A 24 -4.22 -10.05 10.33
N PRO A 25 -5.12 -10.05 11.33
CA PRO A 25 -6.49 -10.50 11.12
C PRO A 25 -7.18 -9.62 10.08
N ILE A 26 -7.88 -10.27 9.17
CA ILE A 26 -8.71 -9.60 8.17
C ILE A 26 -9.87 -8.91 8.89
N LEU A 27 -10.07 -7.62 8.60
CA LEU A 27 -11.16 -6.82 9.16
C LEU A 27 -12.10 -6.27 8.05
N PRO A 28 -12.73 -7.13 7.24
CA PRO A 28 -13.54 -6.68 6.11
C PRO A 28 -14.93 -6.17 6.50
N MET A 29 -15.16 -5.85 7.76
CA MET A 29 -16.47 -5.37 8.23
C MET A 29 -16.92 -4.11 7.50
N SER A 30 -16.03 -3.13 7.33
CA SER A 30 -16.38 -1.86 6.69
C SER A 30 -16.73 -2.01 5.21
N PRO A 31 -15.92 -2.66 4.35
CA PRO A 31 -16.28 -2.86 2.95
C PRO A 31 -17.51 -3.76 2.77
N ILE A 32 -17.70 -4.80 3.59
CA ILE A 32 -18.91 -5.62 3.53
C ILE A 32 -20.15 -4.83 3.95
N ASN A 33 -20.03 -3.94 4.96
CA ASN A 33 -21.16 -3.08 5.35
C ASN A 33 -21.62 -2.16 4.22
N VAL A 34 -20.70 -1.49 3.55
CA VAL A 34 -21.07 -0.54 2.48
C VAL A 34 -21.57 -1.27 1.25
N SER A 35 -20.93 -2.39 0.86
CA SER A 35 -21.38 -3.17 -0.30
C SER A 35 -22.73 -3.86 -0.05
N SER A 36 -23.00 -4.35 1.17
CA SER A 36 -24.31 -4.89 1.55
C SER A 36 -25.39 -3.80 1.47
N ALA A 37 -25.12 -2.61 2.01
CA ALA A 37 -26.07 -1.50 1.94
C ALA A 37 -26.31 -1.03 0.50
N ALA A 38 -25.27 -0.97 -0.33
CA ALA A 38 -25.38 -0.62 -1.74
C ALA A 38 -26.27 -1.62 -2.49
N ARG A 39 -26.04 -2.90 -2.31
CA ARG A 39 -26.83 -3.98 -2.95
C ARG A 39 -28.26 -4.02 -2.46
N GLN A 40 -28.50 -3.98 -1.16
CA GLN A 40 -29.82 -4.09 -0.56
C GLN A 40 -30.73 -2.91 -0.86
N TRP A 41 -30.21 -1.68 -0.80
CA TRP A 41 -31.03 -0.48 -0.77
C TRP A 41 -30.92 0.43 -1.99
N ARG A 42 -29.84 0.33 -2.76
CA ARG A 42 -29.59 1.25 -3.87
C ARG A 42 -29.44 0.54 -5.22
N ASN A 43 -29.05 -0.72 -5.22
CA ASN A 43 -28.56 -1.44 -6.40
C ASN A 43 -27.50 -0.61 -7.13
N ALA A 44 -26.56 -0.06 -6.35
CA ALA A 44 -25.60 0.96 -6.73
C ALA A 44 -24.18 0.51 -6.34
N HIS A 45 -23.23 1.33 -6.69
CA HIS A 45 -21.83 1.19 -6.33
C HIS A 45 -21.57 1.39 -4.85
N ALA A 46 -20.46 0.85 -4.36
CA ALA A 46 -19.92 1.09 -3.03
C ALA A 46 -18.58 1.82 -3.14
N LEU A 47 -18.39 2.87 -2.34
CA LEU A 47 -17.22 3.74 -2.39
C LEU A 47 -16.32 3.52 -1.19
N CYS A 48 -15.01 3.60 -1.41
CA CYS A 48 -14.02 3.66 -0.34
C CYS A 48 -13.02 4.80 -0.59
N GLU A 49 -12.82 5.65 0.42
CA GLU A 49 -11.61 6.46 0.50
C GLU A 49 -10.45 5.54 0.84
N THR A 50 -9.37 5.60 0.04
CA THR A 50 -8.27 4.63 0.10
C THR A 50 -6.93 5.31 0.27
N PHE A 51 -5.97 4.56 0.84
CA PHE A 51 -4.56 4.93 0.99
C PHE A 51 -4.26 5.95 2.08
N GLY A 52 -5.26 6.54 2.71
CA GLY A 52 -5.06 7.47 3.82
C GLY A 52 -4.26 6.85 4.97
N VAL A 53 -3.36 7.63 5.58
CA VAL A 53 -2.53 7.22 6.74
C VAL A 53 -1.60 6.02 6.46
N THR A 54 -1.32 5.73 5.19
CA THR A 54 -0.31 4.71 4.82
C THR A 54 1.11 5.30 4.81
N GLU A 55 1.22 6.61 4.98
CA GLU A 55 2.46 7.37 4.97
C GLU A 55 3.19 7.30 3.61
N TRP A 56 4.39 7.85 3.50
CA TRP A 56 5.14 7.96 2.26
C TRP A 56 5.82 6.66 1.81
N ARG A 57 5.58 5.54 2.48
CA ARG A 57 6.11 4.22 2.13
C ARG A 57 5.20 3.40 1.21
N LEU A 58 4.01 3.88 0.90
CA LEU A 58 3.05 3.20 0.05
C LEU A 58 3.62 3.00 -1.36
N LYS A 59 3.60 1.77 -1.86
CA LYS A 59 4.06 1.37 -3.19
C LYS A 59 2.90 0.83 -4.02
N TYR A 60 3.04 0.76 -5.33
CA TYR A 60 1.99 0.22 -6.21
C TYR A 60 1.60 -1.22 -5.90
N ASP A 61 2.55 -2.04 -5.46
CA ASP A 61 2.27 -3.40 -5.01
C ASP A 61 1.28 -3.42 -3.82
N ASP A 62 1.46 -2.51 -2.86
CA ASP A 62 0.54 -2.32 -1.73
C ASP A 62 -0.81 -1.75 -2.20
N MET A 63 -0.81 -0.77 -3.12
CA MET A 63 -2.05 -0.19 -3.67
C MET A 63 -2.89 -1.24 -4.38
N ILE A 64 -2.28 -2.05 -5.24
CA ILE A 64 -2.96 -3.14 -5.97
C ILE A 64 -3.52 -4.16 -4.97
N TRP A 65 -2.76 -4.53 -3.96
CA TRP A 65 -3.21 -5.42 -2.89
C TRP A 65 -4.46 -4.88 -2.17
N MET A 66 -4.45 -3.60 -1.77
CA MET A 66 -5.58 -2.95 -1.12
C MET A 66 -6.81 -2.87 -2.03
N LEU A 67 -6.62 -2.51 -3.29
CA LEU A 67 -7.70 -2.47 -4.29
C LEU A 67 -8.29 -3.86 -4.54
N ASN A 68 -7.47 -4.89 -4.69
CA ASN A 68 -7.92 -6.27 -4.88
C ASN A 68 -8.78 -6.76 -3.71
N TRP A 69 -8.38 -6.42 -2.51
CA TRP A 69 -9.12 -6.72 -1.31
C TRP A 69 -10.48 -6.01 -1.29
N LEU A 70 -10.52 -4.72 -1.61
CA LEU A 70 -11.76 -3.94 -1.68
C LEU A 70 -12.71 -4.48 -2.77
N TYR A 71 -12.21 -4.76 -3.96
CA TYR A 71 -12.99 -5.39 -5.03
C TYR A 71 -13.61 -6.71 -4.59
N THR A 72 -12.86 -7.55 -3.88
CA THR A 72 -13.37 -8.84 -3.38
C THR A 72 -14.62 -8.70 -2.52
N PHE A 73 -14.71 -7.62 -1.75
CA PHE A 73 -15.87 -7.34 -0.89
C PHE A 73 -16.92 -6.44 -1.54
N GLY A 74 -16.77 -6.16 -2.85
CA GLY A 74 -17.77 -5.46 -3.64
C GLY A 74 -17.74 -3.94 -3.53
N VAL A 75 -16.60 -3.37 -3.19
CA VAL A 75 -16.30 -1.94 -3.34
C VAL A 75 -15.68 -1.72 -4.70
N ASP A 76 -16.17 -0.78 -5.47
CA ASP A 76 -15.83 -0.57 -6.88
C ASP A 76 -15.57 0.91 -7.26
N ILE A 77 -15.78 1.84 -6.34
CA ILE A 77 -15.40 3.25 -6.51
C ILE A 77 -14.35 3.61 -5.47
N PHE A 78 -13.26 4.22 -5.90
CA PHE A 78 -12.15 4.61 -5.05
C PHE A 78 -11.90 6.10 -5.08
N VAL A 79 -11.75 6.70 -3.91
CA VAL A 79 -11.29 8.08 -3.73
C VAL A 79 -9.93 8.01 -3.05
N PHE A 80 -8.89 8.39 -3.75
CA PHE A 80 -7.53 8.29 -3.23
C PHE A 80 -7.22 9.44 -2.28
N HIS A 81 -6.74 9.11 -1.12
CA HIS A 81 -6.20 10.06 -0.15
C HIS A 81 -4.67 9.99 -0.20
N ALA A 82 -3.95 11.00 -0.86
CA ALA A 82 -4.60 12.14 -1.49
C ALA A 82 -3.76 12.70 -2.65
N PHE A 83 -4.27 13.73 -3.31
CA PHE A 83 -3.50 14.54 -4.26
C PHE A 83 -3.27 15.91 -3.65
N MET A 84 -2.18 16.07 -2.92
CA MET A 84 -1.90 17.31 -2.19
C MET A 84 -1.33 18.37 -3.14
N TYR A 85 -1.84 19.60 -3.07
CA TYR A 85 -1.27 20.73 -3.78
C TYR A 85 0.18 21.00 -3.34
N SER A 86 0.45 20.88 -2.04
CA SER A 86 1.76 21.04 -1.43
C SER A 86 1.87 20.18 -0.18
N THR A 87 3.08 19.67 0.08
CA THR A 87 3.46 18.91 1.27
C THR A 87 4.21 19.77 2.30
N ASP A 88 4.24 21.09 2.11
CA ASP A 88 4.92 22.03 2.99
C ASP A 88 4.49 21.90 4.45
N GLY A 89 5.47 21.83 5.34
CA GLY A 89 5.26 21.73 6.77
C GLY A 89 4.63 20.41 7.23
N TYR A 90 3.65 20.48 8.12
CA TYR A 90 3.00 19.31 8.71
C TYR A 90 2.13 18.50 7.74
N ARG A 91 1.75 19.04 6.59
CA ARG A 91 0.88 18.33 5.62
C ARG A 91 1.44 17.00 5.20
N LYS A 92 2.77 16.89 5.01
CA LYS A 92 3.40 15.62 4.65
C LYS A 92 3.34 14.58 5.77
N MET A 93 3.08 15.00 7.02
CA MET A 93 2.99 14.15 8.21
C MET A 93 1.54 13.89 8.62
N ASP A 94 0.57 14.58 7.99
CA ASP A 94 -0.85 14.49 8.31
C ASP A 94 -1.55 13.60 7.31
N ALA A 95 -1.77 12.36 7.71
CA ALA A 95 -2.49 11.35 6.93
C ALA A 95 -1.95 11.12 5.50
N GLY A 96 -0.63 11.24 5.28
CA GLY A 96 -0.01 10.98 3.97
C GLY A 96 -0.32 9.57 3.43
N PRO A 97 0.01 9.30 2.16
CA PRO A 97 0.89 10.07 1.28
C PRO A 97 0.15 11.07 0.38
N SER A 98 0.90 11.80 -0.44
CA SER A 98 0.39 12.36 -1.68
C SER A 98 0.75 11.45 -2.85
N GLU A 99 -0.24 11.14 -3.69
CA GLU A 99 -0.04 10.37 -4.92
C GLU A 99 0.19 11.27 -6.13
N PHE A 100 0.56 12.54 -5.89
CA PHE A 100 0.78 13.55 -6.90
C PHE A 100 2.28 13.78 -7.16
N TYR A 101 2.64 14.85 -7.82
CA TYR A 101 3.98 15.13 -8.33
C TYR A 101 5.11 15.15 -7.27
N GLN A 102 4.78 15.25 -5.98
CA GLN A 102 5.77 15.14 -4.90
C GLN A 102 6.29 13.70 -4.74
N ASN A 103 5.47 12.72 -5.16
CA ASN A 103 5.83 11.31 -5.12
C ASN A 103 6.45 10.90 -6.46
N PRO A 104 7.70 10.41 -6.51
CA PRO A 104 8.32 9.95 -7.75
C PRO A 104 7.52 8.89 -8.52
N GLN A 105 6.70 8.09 -7.81
CA GLN A 105 5.84 7.09 -8.43
C GLN A 105 4.73 7.69 -9.32
N TRP A 106 4.43 8.99 -9.18
CA TRP A 106 3.44 9.70 -10.00
C TRP A 106 3.62 9.45 -11.51
N GLU A 107 4.85 9.33 -11.98
CA GLU A 107 5.16 9.05 -13.39
C GLU A 107 4.52 7.74 -13.89
N TYR A 108 4.20 6.80 -13.01
CA TYR A 108 3.58 5.52 -13.33
C TYR A 108 2.09 5.44 -12.97
N PHE A 109 1.52 6.50 -12.45
CA PHE A 109 0.13 6.53 -11.96
C PHE A 109 -0.89 6.15 -13.04
N GLY A 110 -0.60 6.49 -14.31
CA GLY A 110 -1.43 6.11 -15.45
C GLY A 110 -1.60 4.60 -15.60
N GLN A 111 -0.61 3.79 -15.20
CA GLN A 111 -0.69 2.32 -15.24
C GLN A 111 -1.62 1.77 -14.16
N LEU A 112 -1.61 2.37 -12.96
CA LEU A 112 -2.58 2.03 -11.91
C LEU A 112 -4.01 2.35 -12.37
N SER A 113 -4.22 3.50 -12.99
CA SER A 113 -5.52 3.87 -13.55
C SER A 113 -6.01 2.88 -14.60
N GLN A 114 -5.12 2.41 -15.48
CA GLN A 114 -5.45 1.37 -16.48
C GLN A 114 -5.76 0.02 -15.82
N TYR A 115 -5.06 -0.33 -14.73
CA TYR A 115 -5.38 -1.52 -13.95
C TYR A 115 -6.81 -1.45 -13.42
N ILE A 116 -7.16 -0.34 -12.77
CA ILE A 116 -8.51 -0.11 -12.22
C ILE A 116 -9.56 -0.15 -13.33
N GLU A 117 -9.32 0.51 -14.45
CA GLU A 117 -10.22 0.48 -15.61
C GLU A 117 -10.49 -0.95 -16.10
N ARG A 118 -9.42 -1.75 -16.26
CA ARG A 118 -9.56 -3.15 -16.68
C ARG A 118 -10.38 -3.99 -15.71
N VAL A 119 -10.18 -3.82 -14.40
CA VAL A 119 -10.96 -4.52 -13.38
C VAL A 119 -12.41 -4.05 -13.40
N SER A 120 -12.65 -2.73 -13.43
CA SER A 120 -14.00 -2.14 -13.41
C SER A 120 -14.86 -2.65 -14.57
N GLN A 121 -14.30 -2.81 -15.78
CA GLN A 121 -15.02 -3.37 -16.94
C GLN A 121 -15.62 -4.77 -16.66
N TYR A 122 -14.95 -5.60 -15.85
CA TYR A 122 -15.47 -6.90 -15.43
C TYR A 122 -16.44 -6.78 -14.26
N MET A 123 -16.14 -5.91 -13.29
CA MET A 123 -17.01 -5.70 -12.12
C MET A 123 -18.38 -5.16 -12.50
N ASP A 124 -18.45 -4.21 -13.44
CA ASP A 124 -19.70 -3.63 -13.95
C ASP A 124 -20.63 -4.66 -14.58
N THR A 125 -20.06 -5.73 -15.14
CA THR A 125 -20.81 -6.81 -15.79
C THR A 125 -21.01 -8.04 -14.90
N MET A 126 -20.39 -8.08 -13.74
CA MET A 126 -20.43 -9.19 -12.82
C MET A 126 -21.75 -9.21 -12.03
N ASP A 127 -22.64 -10.15 -12.38
CA ASP A 127 -23.84 -10.41 -11.59
C ASP A 127 -23.48 -11.19 -10.31
N ARG A 128 -23.04 -10.44 -9.28
CA ARG A 128 -22.62 -10.99 -7.99
C ARG A 128 -23.78 -11.73 -7.31
N LYS A 129 -23.59 -13.00 -7.03
CA LYS A 129 -24.58 -13.85 -6.36
C LYS A 129 -24.28 -13.99 -4.88
N VAL A 130 -25.19 -13.52 -4.05
CA VAL A 130 -25.11 -13.66 -2.59
C VAL A 130 -26.42 -14.25 -2.08
N ASP A 131 -26.35 -15.45 -1.55
CA ASP A 131 -27.51 -16.21 -1.08
C ASP A 131 -27.56 -16.36 0.45
N THR A 132 -26.54 -15.87 1.13
CA THR A 132 -26.38 -15.93 2.58
C THR A 132 -26.43 -14.52 3.18
N ALA A 133 -27.24 -14.33 4.22
CA ALA A 133 -27.14 -13.16 5.09
C ALA A 133 -26.37 -13.53 6.35
N MET A 134 -25.48 -12.65 6.83
CA MET A 134 -24.88 -12.75 8.15
C MET A 134 -25.52 -11.72 9.06
N PHE A 135 -26.12 -12.17 10.14
CA PHE A 135 -26.76 -11.26 11.11
C PHE A 135 -25.72 -10.36 11.77
N TYR A 136 -25.96 -9.05 11.72
CA TYR A 136 -25.04 -8.05 12.25
C TYR A 136 -25.51 -7.59 13.64
N PRO A 137 -24.91 -8.09 14.75
CA PRO A 137 -25.45 -7.98 16.10
C PRO A 137 -25.11 -6.63 16.76
N PHE A 138 -25.47 -5.52 16.11
CA PHE A 138 -25.12 -4.17 16.57
C PHE A 138 -25.64 -3.88 17.98
N ASP A 139 -26.86 -4.28 18.29
CA ASP A 139 -27.45 -4.07 19.62
C ASP A 139 -26.64 -4.77 20.73
N SER A 140 -26.07 -5.95 20.43
CA SER A 140 -25.18 -6.64 21.39
C SER A 140 -23.92 -5.82 21.69
N TRP A 141 -23.35 -5.21 20.69
CA TRP A 141 -22.15 -4.37 20.86
C TRP A 141 -22.47 -3.08 21.58
N GLU A 142 -23.59 -2.43 21.27
CA GLU A 142 -24.03 -1.20 21.93
C GLU A 142 -24.28 -1.43 23.42
N VAL A 143 -24.98 -2.51 23.77
CA VAL A 143 -25.24 -2.86 25.16
C VAL A 143 -23.93 -3.18 25.88
N LEU A 144 -23.06 -4.02 25.30
CA LEU A 144 -21.79 -4.40 25.92
C LEU A 144 -20.82 -3.22 26.03
N PHE A 145 -20.76 -2.36 25.05
CA PHE A 145 -19.85 -1.20 25.06
C PHE A 145 -20.15 -0.27 26.22
N ASN A 146 -21.42 -0.07 26.52
CA ASN A 146 -21.85 0.79 27.62
C ASN A 146 -21.67 0.16 29.01
N ILE A 147 -21.71 -1.17 29.11
CA ILE A 147 -21.71 -1.87 30.41
C ILE A 147 -20.33 -2.53 30.68
N HIS A 148 -19.75 -3.17 29.68
CA HIS A 148 -18.53 -3.97 29.80
C HIS A 148 -17.66 -3.85 28.53
N HIS A 149 -16.87 -2.79 28.42
CA HIS A 149 -16.06 -2.45 27.26
C HIS A 149 -15.22 -3.62 26.71
N ASN A 150 -14.52 -4.36 27.57
CA ASN A 150 -13.71 -5.51 27.16
C ASN A 150 -14.57 -6.65 26.56
N GLN A 151 -15.80 -6.84 27.02
CA GLN A 151 -16.69 -7.86 26.48
C GLN A 151 -17.23 -7.49 25.09
N ALA A 152 -17.37 -6.20 24.80
CA ALA A 152 -17.74 -5.72 23.47
C ALA A 152 -16.67 -6.11 22.45
N PHE A 153 -15.40 -5.92 22.79
CA PHE A 153 -14.28 -6.35 21.92
C PHE A 153 -14.24 -7.86 21.72
N ALA A 154 -14.41 -8.63 22.80
CA ALA A 154 -14.46 -10.09 22.71
C ALA A 154 -15.63 -10.60 21.84
N CYS A 155 -16.79 -9.92 21.91
CA CYS A 155 -17.94 -10.23 21.05
C CYS A 155 -17.64 -9.89 19.57
N ARG A 156 -17.00 -8.75 19.33
CA ARG A 156 -16.54 -8.37 17.97
C ARG A 156 -15.54 -9.39 17.42
N ASP A 157 -14.57 -9.81 18.22
CA ASP A 157 -13.54 -10.74 17.77
C ASP A 157 -14.13 -12.10 17.38
N LYS A 158 -15.14 -12.58 18.11
CA LYS A 158 -15.91 -13.77 17.75
C LYS A 158 -16.70 -13.59 16.44
N PHE A 159 -17.32 -12.43 16.26
CA PHE A 159 -17.97 -12.08 15.01
C PHE A 159 -16.99 -12.10 13.84
N CYS A 160 -15.81 -11.48 14.00
CA CYS A 160 -14.76 -11.48 12.99
C CYS A 160 -14.25 -12.90 12.68
N ALA A 161 -14.13 -13.77 13.69
CA ALA A 161 -13.71 -15.17 13.47
C ALA A 161 -14.72 -15.93 12.60
N VAL A 162 -16.03 -15.78 12.84
CA VAL A 162 -17.09 -16.38 11.99
C VAL A 162 -17.04 -15.81 10.59
N MET A 163 -16.89 -14.51 10.47
CA MET A 163 -16.79 -13.81 9.18
C MET A 163 -15.60 -14.31 8.36
N ASN A 164 -14.42 -14.41 8.98
CA ASN A 164 -13.21 -14.89 8.32
C ASN A 164 -13.35 -16.35 7.86
N GLU A 165 -13.96 -17.20 8.68
CA GLU A 165 -14.22 -18.58 8.30
C GLU A 165 -15.14 -18.68 7.06
N LEU A 166 -16.16 -17.84 6.95
CA LEU A 166 -16.98 -17.76 5.74
C LEU A 166 -16.17 -17.35 4.52
N ILE A 167 -15.26 -16.40 4.68
CA ILE A 167 -14.37 -15.94 3.61
C ILE A 167 -13.42 -17.07 3.17
N HIS A 168 -12.78 -17.78 4.11
CA HIS A 168 -11.90 -18.92 3.82
C HIS A 168 -12.64 -20.09 3.15
N LYS A 169 -13.93 -20.20 3.37
CA LYS A 169 -14.79 -21.15 2.66
C LYS A 169 -15.35 -20.60 1.34
N HIS A 170 -14.86 -19.47 0.88
CA HIS A 170 -15.31 -18.76 -0.32
C HIS A 170 -16.83 -18.47 -0.32
N CYS A 171 -17.42 -18.36 0.86
CA CYS A 171 -18.82 -18.05 1.02
C CYS A 171 -19.05 -16.54 0.96
N GLN A 172 -19.79 -16.09 -0.03
CA GLN A 172 -20.23 -14.69 -0.09
C GLN A 172 -21.45 -14.49 0.80
N PHE A 173 -21.49 -13.38 1.48
CA PHE A 173 -22.60 -12.98 2.32
C PHE A 173 -22.76 -11.47 2.33
N ASP A 174 -23.98 -11.03 2.63
CA ASP A 174 -24.29 -9.64 2.96
C ASP A 174 -24.60 -9.55 4.45
N PHE A 175 -24.35 -8.42 5.08
CA PHE A 175 -24.80 -8.20 6.45
C PHE A 175 -26.31 -7.91 6.48
N ALA A 176 -26.98 -8.51 7.45
CA ALA A 176 -28.36 -8.19 7.82
C ALA A 176 -28.35 -7.35 9.11
N ASP A 177 -28.53 -6.05 8.96
CA ASP A 177 -28.69 -5.14 10.12
C ASP A 177 -29.90 -5.53 10.96
N VAL A 178 -29.84 -5.39 12.27
CA VAL A 178 -30.92 -5.79 13.20
C VAL A 178 -32.28 -5.25 12.76
N ARG A 179 -32.38 -3.96 12.47
CA ARG A 179 -33.67 -3.32 12.12
C ARG A 179 -34.18 -3.75 10.75
N ASP A 180 -33.28 -3.92 9.79
CA ASP A 180 -33.63 -4.40 8.46
C ASP A 180 -34.06 -5.87 8.53
N PHE A 181 -33.40 -6.68 9.36
CA PHE A 181 -33.79 -8.05 9.63
C PHE A 181 -35.17 -8.19 10.30
N GLU A 182 -35.43 -7.42 11.35
CA GLU A 182 -36.71 -7.42 12.08
C GLU A 182 -37.90 -7.07 11.19
N THR A 183 -37.71 -6.16 10.24
CA THR A 183 -38.74 -5.68 9.31
C THR A 183 -38.79 -6.44 7.97
N ALA A 184 -37.82 -7.33 7.75
CA ALA A 184 -37.73 -8.11 6.50
C ALA A 184 -38.96 -8.96 6.24
N GLN A 185 -39.29 -9.11 4.97
CA GLN A 185 -40.34 -10.03 4.53
C GLN A 185 -39.75 -11.41 4.20
N ILE A 186 -40.58 -12.45 4.33
CA ILE A 186 -40.22 -13.80 3.87
C ILE A 186 -41.15 -14.16 2.73
N VAL A 187 -40.55 -14.22 1.53
CA VAL A 187 -41.25 -14.52 0.29
C VAL A 187 -40.68 -15.82 -0.31
N GLU A 188 -41.52 -16.80 -0.59
CA GLU A 188 -41.11 -18.08 -1.20
C GLU A 188 -39.96 -18.78 -0.48
N GLY A 189 -39.94 -18.72 0.87
CA GLY A 189 -38.88 -19.33 1.69
C GLY A 189 -37.55 -18.59 1.67
N ARG A 190 -37.53 -17.32 1.28
CA ARG A 190 -36.35 -16.47 1.25
C ARG A 190 -36.58 -15.21 2.09
N LEU A 191 -35.57 -14.81 2.86
CA LEU A 191 -35.57 -13.55 3.59
C LEU A 191 -35.27 -12.41 2.61
N VAL A 192 -36.17 -11.43 2.53
CA VAL A 192 -36.03 -10.29 1.61
C VAL A 192 -35.67 -9.04 2.39
N ILE A 193 -34.50 -8.49 2.12
CA ILE A 193 -34.03 -7.21 2.68
C ILE A 193 -33.77 -6.26 1.50
N GLY A 194 -34.57 -5.20 1.41
CA GLY A 194 -34.51 -4.29 0.26
C GLY A 194 -34.75 -5.01 -1.05
N SER A 195 -33.79 -4.95 -1.98
CA SER A 195 -33.85 -5.63 -3.28
C SER A 195 -33.21 -7.03 -3.28
N GLN A 196 -32.59 -7.47 -2.18
CA GLN A 196 -31.89 -8.74 -2.09
C GLN A 196 -32.71 -9.81 -1.35
N SER A 197 -32.45 -11.07 -1.66
CA SER A 197 -33.12 -12.19 -1.02
C SER A 197 -32.16 -13.31 -0.68
N TYR A 198 -32.31 -13.91 0.50
CA TYR A 198 -31.39 -14.89 1.07
C TYR A 198 -32.11 -16.19 1.44
N SER A 199 -31.49 -17.33 1.12
CA SER A 199 -32.01 -18.66 1.50
C SER A 199 -31.43 -19.16 2.82
N SER A 200 -30.36 -18.50 3.31
CA SER A 200 -29.72 -18.89 4.55
C SER A 200 -29.25 -17.66 5.35
N ILE A 201 -29.16 -17.85 6.67
CA ILE A 201 -28.71 -16.85 7.61
C ILE A 201 -27.65 -17.47 8.51
N VAL A 202 -26.48 -16.82 8.61
CA VAL A 202 -25.46 -17.12 9.61
C VAL A 202 -25.69 -16.20 10.79
N VAL A 203 -25.85 -16.78 11.97
CA VAL A 203 -26.06 -16.07 13.23
C VAL A 203 -24.77 -16.20 14.05
N PRO A 204 -23.95 -15.15 14.17
CA PRO A 204 -22.73 -15.16 14.96
C PRO A 204 -23.07 -15.29 16.46
N PRO A 205 -22.08 -15.48 17.34
CA PRO A 205 -22.30 -15.40 18.79
C PRO A 205 -22.89 -14.03 19.17
N ILE A 206 -24.06 -14.05 19.84
CA ILE A 206 -24.81 -12.85 20.22
C ILE A 206 -24.87 -12.77 21.75
N TYR A 207 -24.74 -11.58 22.29
CA TYR A 207 -24.88 -11.30 23.72
C TYR A 207 -26.30 -10.87 24.09
N TYR A 208 -26.93 -10.04 23.24
CA TYR A 208 -28.28 -9.52 23.41
C TYR A 208 -29.12 -9.77 22.15
N LEU A 209 -30.35 -10.18 22.33
CA LEU A 209 -31.31 -10.41 21.27
C LEU A 209 -32.66 -9.83 21.68
N SER A 210 -33.20 -8.92 20.84
CA SER A 210 -34.54 -8.41 21.03
C SER A 210 -35.61 -9.47 20.84
N GLU A 211 -36.79 -9.29 21.44
CA GLU A 211 -37.94 -10.17 21.20
C GLU A 211 -38.39 -10.17 19.74
N LEU A 212 -38.24 -9.03 19.06
CA LEU A 212 -38.56 -8.92 17.62
C LEU A 212 -37.61 -9.75 16.77
N SER A 213 -36.31 -9.65 17.03
CA SER A 213 -35.29 -10.47 16.33
C SER A 213 -35.49 -11.95 16.61
N ARG A 214 -35.81 -12.35 17.87
CA ARG A 214 -36.11 -13.73 18.23
C ARG A 214 -37.31 -14.25 17.42
N ALA A 215 -38.44 -13.53 17.43
CA ALA A 215 -39.62 -13.90 16.69
C ALA A 215 -39.36 -14.01 15.18
N LYS A 216 -38.51 -13.14 14.64
CA LYS A 216 -38.10 -13.17 13.23
C LYS A 216 -37.25 -14.41 12.90
N PHE A 217 -36.30 -14.80 13.75
CA PHE A 217 -35.55 -16.06 13.56
C PHE A 217 -36.48 -17.29 13.58
N GLU A 218 -37.43 -17.33 14.50
CA GLU A 218 -38.44 -18.41 14.56
C GLU A 218 -39.32 -18.42 13.30
N GLU A 219 -39.72 -17.26 12.78
CA GLU A 219 -40.44 -17.12 11.54
C GLU A 219 -39.61 -17.66 10.36
N CYS A 220 -38.34 -17.27 10.27
CA CYS A 220 -37.38 -17.72 9.25
C CYS A 220 -37.29 -19.26 9.25
N ALA A 221 -37.06 -19.86 10.41
CA ALA A 221 -36.99 -21.33 10.54
C ALA A 221 -38.28 -22.04 10.11
N ARG A 222 -39.43 -21.54 10.56
CA ARG A 222 -40.74 -22.10 10.18
C ARG A 222 -41.03 -21.99 8.66
N LYS A 223 -40.49 -21.00 8.00
CA LYS A 223 -40.64 -20.75 6.56
C LYS A 223 -39.57 -21.45 5.71
N GLY A 224 -38.67 -22.23 6.32
CA GLY A 224 -37.70 -23.06 5.64
C GLY A 224 -36.36 -22.35 5.29
N ILE A 225 -36.13 -21.16 5.83
CA ILE A 225 -34.82 -20.50 5.72
C ILE A 225 -33.82 -21.24 6.62
N ARG A 226 -32.65 -21.56 6.08
CA ARG A 226 -31.61 -22.27 6.82
C ARG A 226 -30.91 -21.33 7.79
N LEU A 227 -30.93 -21.65 9.10
CA LEU A 227 -30.25 -20.90 10.14
C LEU A 227 -28.98 -21.65 10.58
N TYR A 228 -27.84 -21.00 10.47
CA TYR A 228 -26.56 -21.49 10.95
C TYR A 228 -26.16 -20.68 12.19
N VAL A 229 -26.40 -21.26 13.37
CA VAL A 229 -26.18 -20.58 14.65
C VAL A 229 -24.84 -20.96 15.24
N CYS A 230 -23.96 -19.95 15.40
CA CYS A 230 -22.65 -20.13 16.01
C CYS A 230 -22.78 -20.13 17.54
N ILE A 231 -22.44 -21.24 18.18
CA ILE A 231 -22.44 -21.38 19.63
C ILE A 231 -20.99 -21.35 20.11
N SER A 232 -20.65 -20.40 20.99
CA SER A 232 -19.36 -20.34 21.65
C SER A 232 -19.50 -20.68 23.13
N ASP A 233 -18.50 -21.32 23.71
CA ASP A 233 -18.42 -21.77 25.12
C ASP A 233 -18.47 -20.62 26.13
N THR A 234 -18.23 -19.40 25.69
CA THR A 234 -18.30 -18.18 26.48
C THR A 234 -19.51 -17.30 26.13
N SER A 235 -20.43 -17.81 25.31
CA SER A 235 -21.69 -17.10 25.07
C SER A 235 -22.45 -17.01 26.37
N VAL A 236 -22.64 -15.78 26.86
CA VAL A 236 -23.51 -15.54 28.00
C VAL A 236 -24.92 -15.91 27.57
N SER A 237 -25.43 -16.87 28.20
CA SER A 237 -26.29 -17.93 27.76
C SER A 237 -27.76 -17.70 28.00
N GLU A 238 -28.32 -16.54 27.81
CA GLU A 238 -29.76 -16.40 28.06
C GLU A 238 -30.66 -16.45 26.81
N TRP A 239 -30.10 -16.54 25.60
CA TRP A 239 -30.94 -16.82 24.46
C TRP A 239 -30.57 -18.17 23.83
N THR A 240 -31.46 -19.07 23.93
CA THR A 240 -31.48 -20.25 23.05
C THR A 240 -32.57 -20.02 22.02
N ILE A 241 -32.19 -19.98 20.75
CA ILE A 241 -33.17 -20.33 19.71
C ILE A 241 -33.56 -21.77 20.05
N ASP A 242 -34.85 -22.03 20.27
CA ASP A 242 -35.33 -23.36 20.58
C ASP A 242 -34.79 -24.29 19.50
N THR A 243 -33.91 -25.23 19.87
CA THR A 243 -33.27 -26.19 18.97
C THR A 243 -34.21 -27.16 18.31
N ALA A 244 -35.53 -27.09 18.62
CA ALA A 244 -36.58 -27.77 17.89
C ALA A 244 -36.72 -27.32 16.43
N PHE A 245 -36.21 -26.16 16.08
CA PHE A 245 -36.10 -25.69 14.70
C PHE A 245 -34.77 -26.17 14.16
N ALA A 246 -34.73 -26.78 12.97
CA ALA A 246 -33.53 -27.33 12.31
C ALA A 246 -32.40 -26.32 12.16
N CYS A 247 -31.74 -26.01 13.30
CA CYS A 247 -30.62 -25.13 13.40
C CYS A 247 -29.34 -25.97 13.34
N PHE A 248 -28.47 -25.70 12.39
CA PHE A 248 -27.17 -26.30 12.36
C PHE A 248 -26.28 -25.59 13.40
N SER A 249 -25.87 -26.30 14.44
CA SER A 249 -24.95 -25.76 15.43
C SER A 249 -23.56 -25.65 14.83
N ILE A 250 -22.99 -24.46 14.86
CA ILE A 250 -21.58 -24.22 14.59
C ILE A 250 -20.89 -24.10 15.94
N LYS A 251 -19.98 -25.04 16.26
CA LYS A 251 -19.23 -25.02 17.52
C LYS A 251 -17.83 -24.51 17.29
N GLY A 252 -17.30 -23.75 18.21
CA GLY A 252 -15.93 -23.24 18.15
C GLY A 252 -15.63 -22.13 19.14
N SER A 253 -14.39 -21.70 19.19
CA SER A 253 -13.93 -20.56 19.98
C SER A 253 -13.17 -19.57 19.12
N ALA A 254 -13.01 -18.33 19.62
CA ALA A 254 -12.20 -17.32 18.91
C ALA A 254 -10.72 -17.71 18.83
N ALA A 255 -10.23 -18.59 19.73
CA ALA A 255 -8.86 -19.08 19.75
C ALA A 255 -8.63 -20.28 18.83
N ASP A 256 -9.63 -21.19 18.73
CA ASP A 256 -9.50 -22.47 18.04
C ASP A 256 -10.25 -22.50 16.69
N GLY A 257 -10.91 -21.40 16.32
CA GLY A 257 -11.79 -21.32 15.14
C GLY A 257 -13.18 -21.90 15.40
N PHE A 258 -14.04 -21.78 14.39
CA PHE A 258 -15.40 -22.32 14.43
C PHE A 258 -15.51 -23.53 13.49
N GLU A 259 -15.88 -24.68 14.02
CA GLU A 259 -16.19 -25.86 13.20
C GLU A 259 -17.60 -25.70 12.58
N PHE A 260 -17.64 -25.40 11.31
CA PHE A 260 -18.88 -25.34 10.51
C PHE A 260 -19.34 -26.76 10.12
N GLY A 261 -19.56 -27.62 11.10
CA GLY A 261 -20.04 -28.98 10.87
C GLY A 261 -21.39 -28.99 10.15
N GLY A 262 -21.41 -29.48 8.91
CA GLY A 262 -22.63 -29.52 8.09
C GLY A 262 -23.01 -28.18 7.45
N PHE A 263 -22.23 -27.10 7.62
CA PHE A 263 -22.38 -25.89 6.86
C PHE A 263 -21.95 -26.18 5.42
N GLN A 264 -22.94 -26.26 4.56
CA GLN A 264 -22.70 -26.12 3.12
C GLN A 264 -23.00 -24.67 2.80
N CYS A 265 -21.95 -23.89 2.57
CA CYS A 265 -22.14 -22.62 1.92
C CYS A 265 -23.07 -22.86 0.73
N PRO A 266 -24.17 -22.12 0.55
CA PRO A 266 -24.96 -22.20 -0.67
C PRO A 266 -24.09 -21.59 -1.76
N VAL A 267 -23.30 -22.46 -2.29
CA VAL A 267 -22.11 -22.14 -2.97
C VAL A 267 -22.39 -21.89 -4.39
N ASN A 268 -21.56 -21.17 -4.86
CA ASN A 268 -21.03 -21.19 -6.18
C ASN A 268 -20.96 -22.60 -6.79
N GLU A 269 -22.11 -23.09 -7.19
CA GLU A 269 -22.20 -24.32 -7.99
C GLU A 269 -21.47 -24.17 -9.33
N LYS A 270 -21.02 -22.94 -9.69
CA LYS A 270 -20.43 -22.60 -10.97
C LYS A 270 -18.90 -22.71 -11.02
N LEU A 271 -18.22 -22.38 -9.92
CA LEU A 271 -16.76 -22.48 -9.80
C LEU A 271 -16.37 -23.33 -8.59
N THR A 272 -15.52 -24.33 -8.80
CA THR A 272 -14.87 -25.08 -7.73
C THR A 272 -13.38 -24.81 -7.77
N LEU A 273 -12.79 -24.47 -6.62
CA LEU A 273 -11.35 -24.35 -6.43
C LEU A 273 -10.86 -25.50 -5.54
N SER A 274 -9.68 -26.03 -5.85
CA SER A 274 -9.05 -27.08 -5.04
C SER A 274 -7.51 -27.02 -5.16
N GLY A 275 -6.84 -27.56 -4.16
CA GLY A 275 -5.37 -27.54 -4.06
C GLY A 275 -4.91 -26.88 -2.77
N GLU A 276 -3.62 -26.97 -2.50
CA GLU A 276 -2.99 -26.40 -1.31
C GLU A 276 -3.04 -24.86 -1.38
N GLY A 277 -3.45 -24.22 -0.30
CA GLY A 277 -3.54 -22.76 -0.18
C GLY A 277 -4.81 -22.16 -0.78
N ASN A 278 -5.75 -22.96 -1.30
CA ASN A 278 -6.97 -22.42 -1.86
C ASN A 278 -7.80 -21.64 -0.83
N GLU A 279 -7.75 -22.06 0.44
CA GLU A 279 -8.42 -21.41 1.57
C GLU A 279 -7.87 -20.01 1.89
N LYS A 280 -6.67 -19.69 1.42
CA LYS A 280 -6.07 -18.36 1.56
C LYS A 280 -6.55 -17.39 0.48
N LEU A 281 -7.04 -17.91 -0.65
CA LEU A 281 -7.58 -17.08 -1.72
C LEU A 281 -8.93 -16.49 -1.32
N MET A 282 -9.16 -15.26 -1.77
CA MET A 282 -10.46 -14.60 -1.59
C MET A 282 -11.21 -14.59 -2.92
N VAL A 283 -12.48 -14.96 -2.87
CA VAL A 283 -13.27 -15.20 -4.09
C VAL A 283 -14.56 -14.38 -4.07
N MET A 284 -14.81 -13.67 -5.15
CA MET A 284 -16.13 -13.11 -5.44
C MET A 284 -16.72 -13.78 -6.67
N ASN A 285 -17.90 -14.34 -6.50
CA ASN A 285 -18.56 -15.13 -7.52
C ASN A 285 -19.73 -14.37 -8.17
N GLY A 286 -19.71 -14.30 -9.48
CA GLY A 286 -20.86 -13.93 -10.28
C GLY A 286 -21.50 -15.16 -10.94
N GLU A 287 -22.46 -14.94 -11.84
CA GLU A 287 -23.12 -16.04 -12.55
C GLU A 287 -22.21 -16.73 -13.55
N LYS A 288 -21.40 -15.98 -14.29
CA LYS A 288 -20.49 -16.47 -15.33
C LYS A 288 -19.05 -15.99 -15.17
N THR A 289 -18.81 -15.07 -14.27
CA THR A 289 -17.51 -14.43 -14.06
C THR A 289 -17.16 -14.48 -12.60
N HIS A 290 -15.93 -14.85 -12.30
CA HIS A 290 -15.42 -15.07 -10.96
C HIS A 290 -14.13 -14.29 -10.77
N TRP A 291 -14.08 -13.53 -9.70
CA TRP A 291 -12.88 -12.82 -9.23
C TRP A 291 -12.17 -13.66 -8.19
N ILE A 292 -10.86 -13.84 -8.33
CA ILE A 292 -10.02 -14.56 -7.37
C ILE A 292 -8.83 -13.68 -7.05
N SER A 293 -8.66 -13.30 -5.79
CA SER A 293 -7.52 -12.51 -5.32
C SER A 293 -6.70 -13.27 -4.28
N ASN A 294 -5.41 -13.00 -4.29
CA ASN A 294 -4.43 -13.58 -3.36
C ASN A 294 -3.95 -12.48 -2.40
N PRO A 295 -4.37 -12.47 -1.14
CA PRO A 295 -3.92 -11.46 -0.19
C PRO A 295 -2.49 -11.71 0.34
N THR A 296 -1.91 -12.89 0.08
CA THR A 296 -0.63 -13.32 0.64
C THR A 296 0.56 -12.82 -0.19
N ARG A 297 1.76 -12.98 0.34
CA ARG A 297 3.03 -12.64 -0.32
C ARG A 297 3.66 -13.80 -1.09
N GLU A 298 2.93 -14.89 -1.25
CA GLU A 298 3.37 -16.10 -1.97
C GLU A 298 2.45 -16.33 -3.17
N SER A 299 3.01 -16.87 -4.26
CA SER A 299 2.19 -17.33 -5.40
C SER A 299 1.39 -18.57 -4.99
N ILE A 300 0.10 -18.57 -5.28
CA ILE A 300 -0.78 -19.70 -4.98
C ILE A 300 -1.26 -20.30 -6.30
N THR A 301 -1.00 -21.59 -6.51
CA THR A 301 -1.49 -22.34 -7.67
C THR A 301 -2.60 -23.28 -7.24
N VAL A 302 -3.76 -23.12 -7.85
CA VAL A 302 -4.95 -23.95 -7.58
C VAL A 302 -5.50 -24.56 -8.85
N SER A 303 -6.15 -25.71 -8.71
CA SER A 303 -7.01 -26.27 -9.74
C SER A 303 -8.37 -25.59 -9.66
N TYR A 304 -8.91 -25.20 -10.80
CA TYR A 304 -10.27 -24.69 -10.89
C TYR A 304 -11.11 -25.57 -11.84
N LYS A 305 -12.41 -25.54 -11.61
CA LYS A 305 -13.40 -26.17 -12.47
C LYS A 305 -14.64 -25.28 -12.60
N LEU A 306 -14.97 -24.90 -13.84
CA LEU A 306 -16.26 -24.34 -14.18
C LEU A 306 -17.25 -25.48 -14.38
N ASN A 307 -18.36 -25.44 -13.65
CA ASN A 307 -19.33 -26.53 -13.63
C ASN A 307 -20.42 -26.38 -14.71
N THR A 308 -20.33 -25.41 -15.60
CA THR A 308 -21.24 -25.21 -16.73
C THR A 308 -20.87 -26.14 -17.88
N PRO A 309 -21.78 -27.03 -18.32
CA PRO A 309 -21.48 -27.97 -19.38
C PRO A 309 -21.13 -27.29 -20.71
N GLY A 310 -20.05 -27.74 -21.35
CA GLY A 310 -19.67 -27.31 -22.69
C GLY A 310 -19.03 -25.92 -22.81
N CYS A 311 -18.74 -25.25 -21.68
CA CYS A 311 -17.97 -24.02 -21.70
C CYS A 311 -16.45 -24.29 -21.67
N ASN A 312 -15.67 -23.27 -22.02
CA ASN A 312 -14.27 -23.10 -21.70
C ASN A 312 -14.11 -21.94 -20.73
N ALA A 313 -12.91 -21.69 -20.26
CA ALA A 313 -12.57 -20.59 -19.38
C ALA A 313 -11.77 -19.52 -20.12
N GLU A 314 -12.20 -18.26 -20.05
CA GLU A 314 -11.33 -17.11 -20.26
C GLU A 314 -10.70 -16.75 -18.91
N VAL A 315 -9.37 -16.86 -18.82
CA VAL A 315 -8.59 -16.42 -17.67
C VAL A 315 -7.95 -15.09 -18.02
N PHE A 316 -8.30 -14.06 -17.28
CA PHE A 316 -7.81 -12.70 -17.48
C PHE A 316 -6.95 -12.27 -16.31
N ASN A 317 -5.74 -11.78 -16.62
CA ASN A 317 -4.86 -11.15 -15.66
C ASN A 317 -5.00 -9.62 -15.75
N PRO A 318 -5.62 -8.95 -14.77
CA PRO A 318 -5.86 -7.51 -14.86
C PRO A 318 -4.59 -6.68 -14.74
N LEU A 319 -3.51 -7.21 -14.14
CA LEU A 319 -2.23 -6.51 -14.03
C LEU A 319 -1.57 -6.35 -15.40
N THR A 320 -1.51 -7.43 -16.19
CA THR A 320 -0.88 -7.44 -17.51
C THR A 320 -1.84 -7.13 -18.66
N GLY A 321 -3.15 -7.30 -18.44
CA GLY A 321 -4.17 -7.24 -19.49
C GLY A 321 -4.23 -8.50 -20.35
N GLU A 322 -3.50 -9.55 -20.00
CA GLU A 322 -3.43 -10.79 -20.77
C GLU A 322 -4.71 -11.63 -20.60
N LYS A 323 -5.21 -12.17 -21.71
CA LYS A 323 -6.35 -13.10 -21.77
C LYS A 323 -5.92 -14.44 -22.33
N LEU A 324 -6.33 -15.50 -21.66
CA LEU A 324 -6.09 -16.86 -22.07
C LEU A 324 -7.42 -17.61 -22.11
N ILE A 325 -7.70 -18.30 -23.22
CA ILE A 325 -8.84 -19.21 -23.30
C ILE A 325 -8.31 -20.62 -23.13
N ILE A 326 -8.70 -21.28 -22.03
CA ILE A 326 -8.24 -22.61 -21.68
C ILE A 326 -9.42 -23.49 -21.28
N SER A 327 -9.17 -24.76 -20.98
CA SER A 327 -10.21 -25.69 -20.56
C SER A 327 -10.99 -25.18 -19.32
N ALA A 328 -12.28 -25.51 -19.28
CA ALA A 328 -13.14 -25.28 -18.10
C ALA A 328 -12.62 -25.94 -16.81
N GLU A 329 -11.72 -26.90 -16.93
CA GLU A 329 -10.99 -27.53 -15.83
C GLU A 329 -9.49 -27.46 -16.11
N SER A 330 -8.75 -26.71 -15.28
CA SER A 330 -7.32 -26.46 -15.44
C SER A 330 -6.73 -25.93 -14.13
N THR A 331 -5.50 -25.46 -14.18
CA THR A 331 -4.83 -24.79 -13.07
C THR A 331 -4.66 -23.31 -13.38
N VAL A 332 -4.66 -22.51 -12.31
CA VAL A 332 -4.34 -21.08 -12.37
C VAL A 332 -3.40 -20.72 -11.23
N THR A 333 -2.39 -19.89 -11.53
CA THR A 333 -1.52 -19.30 -10.51
C THR A 333 -1.93 -17.85 -10.28
N VAL A 334 -2.22 -17.52 -9.02
CA VAL A 334 -2.50 -16.16 -8.60
C VAL A 334 -1.24 -15.62 -7.94
N SER A 335 -0.66 -14.59 -8.53
CA SER A 335 0.57 -13.95 -8.04
C SER A 335 0.41 -13.42 -6.62
N PRO A 336 1.51 -13.18 -5.87
CA PRO A 336 1.45 -12.50 -4.59
C PRO A 336 0.66 -11.20 -4.71
N ARG A 337 -0.28 -10.96 -3.78
CA ARG A 337 -1.13 -9.75 -3.75
C ARG A 337 -1.90 -9.45 -5.04
N GLY A 338 -1.84 -10.35 -6.01
CA GLY A 338 -2.46 -10.22 -7.32
C GLY A 338 -3.89 -10.76 -7.37
N ALA A 339 -4.47 -10.69 -8.56
CA ALA A 339 -5.80 -11.23 -8.84
C ALA A 339 -5.89 -11.80 -10.26
N VAL A 340 -6.85 -12.69 -10.45
CA VAL A 340 -7.25 -13.20 -11.75
C VAL A 340 -8.77 -13.20 -11.87
N ILE A 341 -9.27 -13.06 -13.09
CA ILE A 341 -10.69 -13.19 -13.41
C ILE A 341 -10.88 -14.43 -14.27
N ILE A 342 -11.80 -15.29 -13.91
CA ILE A 342 -12.16 -16.48 -14.68
C ILE A 342 -13.60 -16.30 -15.15
N SER A 343 -13.80 -16.31 -16.46
CA SER A 343 -15.13 -16.17 -17.08
C SER A 343 -15.47 -17.36 -17.97
N GLU A 344 -16.73 -17.76 -17.99
CA GLU A 344 -17.24 -18.75 -18.94
C GLU A 344 -17.19 -18.19 -20.36
N THR A 345 -16.71 -18.99 -21.30
CA THR A 345 -16.68 -18.62 -22.72
C THR A 345 -17.04 -19.81 -23.61
N ALA A 346 -17.62 -19.52 -24.77
CA ALA A 346 -17.87 -20.51 -25.82
C ALA A 346 -16.71 -20.67 -26.82
N PHE A 347 -15.69 -19.82 -26.73
CA PHE A 347 -14.53 -19.90 -27.62
C PHE A 347 -13.71 -21.16 -27.36
N GLU A 348 -13.10 -21.70 -28.42
CA GLU A 348 -12.25 -22.88 -28.32
C GLU A 348 -10.99 -22.57 -27.47
N ALA A 349 -10.60 -23.54 -26.65
CA ALA A 349 -9.41 -23.43 -25.83
C ALA A 349 -8.16 -23.39 -26.71
N ALA A 350 -7.29 -22.42 -26.44
CA ALA A 350 -5.95 -22.38 -27.02
C ALA A 350 -5.08 -23.54 -26.47
N ARG A 351 -4.03 -23.89 -27.20
CA ARG A 351 -3.03 -24.81 -26.64
C ARG A 351 -2.41 -24.14 -25.41
N GLY A 352 -2.27 -24.92 -24.33
CA GLY A 352 -1.67 -24.43 -23.09
C GLY A 352 -0.26 -23.87 -23.34
N LYS A 353 0.02 -22.72 -22.74
CA LYS A 353 1.36 -22.11 -22.77
C LYS A 353 2.35 -22.99 -22.04
N LYS A 354 3.56 -23.06 -22.56
CA LYS A 354 4.68 -23.66 -21.83
C LYS A 354 5.14 -22.71 -20.72
N PRO A 355 5.65 -23.26 -19.61
CA PRO A 355 6.21 -22.41 -18.56
C PRO A 355 7.40 -21.61 -19.10
N ARG A 356 7.58 -20.40 -18.62
CA ARG A 356 8.71 -19.55 -18.95
C ARG A 356 10.02 -20.23 -18.55
N LYS A 357 11.00 -20.15 -19.44
CA LYS A 357 12.35 -20.69 -19.24
C LYS A 357 13.32 -19.52 -19.18
N GLN A 358 14.14 -19.46 -18.14
CA GLN A 358 15.25 -18.51 -18.07
C GLN A 358 16.28 -18.85 -19.15
N ILE A 359 16.61 -17.87 -19.98
CA ILE A 359 17.62 -17.98 -21.02
C ILE A 359 18.88 -17.18 -20.72
N LYS A 360 18.76 -16.11 -19.94
CA LYS A 360 19.89 -15.32 -19.49
C LYS A 360 19.63 -14.65 -18.14
N GLU A 361 20.66 -14.66 -17.32
CA GLU A 361 20.73 -13.85 -16.11
C GLU A 361 21.66 -12.66 -16.33
N LEU A 362 21.18 -11.47 -15.99
CA LEU A 362 21.93 -10.24 -16.03
C LEU A 362 22.30 -9.90 -14.58
N SER A 363 23.54 -10.18 -14.26
CA SER A 363 24.09 -9.99 -12.91
C SER A 363 25.32 -9.10 -12.94
N GLY A 364 25.87 -8.78 -11.75
CA GLY A 364 27.10 -8.01 -11.61
C GLY A 364 26.86 -6.50 -11.51
N PHE A 365 27.66 -5.74 -12.24
CA PHE A 365 27.67 -4.29 -12.14
C PHE A 365 26.77 -3.65 -13.18
N TRP A 366 26.02 -2.64 -12.72
CA TRP A 366 25.14 -1.82 -13.54
C TRP A 366 25.66 -0.39 -13.61
N GLN A 367 25.62 0.22 -14.78
CA GLN A 367 25.76 1.67 -14.86
C GLN A 367 24.51 2.28 -14.21
N PHE A 368 24.70 3.32 -13.40
CA PHE A 368 23.64 3.93 -12.60
C PHE A 368 23.57 5.43 -12.81
N ARG A 369 22.37 5.95 -13.00
CA ARG A 369 22.12 7.39 -13.06
C ARG A 369 20.83 7.72 -12.33
N THR A 370 20.79 8.91 -11.74
CA THR A 370 19.60 9.48 -11.12
C THR A 370 19.06 10.59 -12.00
N GLU A 371 17.75 10.79 -12.04
CA GLU A 371 17.15 11.90 -12.78
C GLU A 371 17.24 13.22 -12.04
N ARG A 372 17.21 13.18 -10.70
CA ARG A 372 17.36 14.35 -9.84
C ARG A 372 18.73 14.34 -9.17
N ARG A 373 19.11 15.49 -8.62
CA ARG A 373 20.29 15.62 -7.76
C ARG A 373 20.16 14.71 -6.53
N ASN A 374 21.29 14.21 -6.03
CA ASN A 374 21.28 13.47 -4.77
C ASN A 374 20.94 14.38 -3.60
N VAL A 375 20.45 13.77 -2.53
CA VAL A 375 19.94 14.45 -1.34
C VAL A 375 20.68 13.95 -0.10
N LEU A 376 21.10 14.87 0.76
CA LEU A 376 21.40 14.58 2.16
C LEU A 376 20.40 15.34 3.03
N ARG A 377 19.58 14.61 3.78
CA ARG A 377 18.65 15.16 4.75
C ARG A 377 19.42 15.63 5.99
N LEU A 378 19.22 16.87 6.40
CA LEU A 378 19.75 17.42 7.64
C LEU A 378 18.68 17.30 8.73
N GLY A 379 18.62 16.13 9.35
CA GLY A 379 17.59 15.75 10.32
C GLY A 379 18.01 15.92 11.77
N GLU A 380 19.32 15.98 12.06
CA GLU A 380 19.85 16.15 13.41
C GLU A 380 20.59 17.47 13.52
N TRP A 381 20.33 18.17 14.62
CA TRP A 381 20.87 19.49 14.91
C TRP A 381 21.32 19.59 16.36
N THR A 382 22.31 20.42 16.62
CA THR A 382 22.65 20.84 17.98
C THR A 382 21.94 22.16 18.27
N LEU A 383 21.30 22.25 19.43
CA LEU A 383 20.63 23.45 19.90
C LEU A 383 21.51 24.19 20.93
N SER A 384 21.70 25.48 20.77
CA SER A 384 22.42 26.32 21.73
C SER A 384 21.79 27.70 21.80
N ASP A 385 22.06 28.42 22.91
CA ASP A 385 21.78 29.85 22.98
C ASP A 385 22.64 30.59 21.93
N PHE A 386 22.05 31.57 21.27
CA PHE A 386 22.77 32.32 20.26
C PHE A 386 23.75 33.28 20.93
N THR A 387 25.06 33.03 20.72
CA THR A 387 26.11 34.06 20.88
C THR A 387 26.93 34.08 19.59
N PRO A 388 27.42 35.26 19.16
CA PRO A 388 28.26 35.35 17.95
C PRO A 388 29.50 34.44 18.01
N GLU A 389 30.02 34.18 19.20
CA GLU A 389 31.16 33.29 19.41
C GLU A 389 30.81 31.81 19.29
N ARG A 390 29.52 31.42 19.39
CA ARG A 390 29.03 30.02 19.31
C ARG A 390 28.67 29.54 17.90
N LEU A 391 28.88 30.33 16.89
CA LEU A 391 28.88 29.88 15.50
C LEU A 391 30.11 28.99 15.16
N HIS A 392 30.88 28.57 16.20
CA HIS A 392 32.15 27.88 16.04
C HIS A 392 32.05 26.37 16.32
N ILE A 393 32.71 25.58 15.50
CA ILE A 393 32.75 24.11 15.52
C ILE A 393 33.18 23.52 16.87
N ASN A 394 34.01 24.22 17.64
CA ASN A 394 34.52 23.71 18.92
C ASN A 394 33.45 23.52 20.01
N ASP A 395 32.24 24.05 19.83
CA ASP A 395 31.14 23.86 20.77
C ASP A 395 30.31 22.62 20.46
N TYR A 396 30.46 22.04 19.27
CA TYR A 396 29.75 20.82 18.86
C TYR A 396 30.10 19.59 19.73
N GLU A 397 31.35 19.50 20.18
CA GLU A 397 31.84 18.43 21.06
C GLU A 397 31.39 18.57 22.52
N LYS A 398 30.80 19.71 22.89
CA LYS A 398 30.52 20.05 24.31
C LYS A 398 29.04 20.11 24.68
N THR A 399 28.15 20.09 23.71
CA THR A 399 26.69 20.18 23.98
C THR A 399 25.99 18.83 23.77
N PRO A 400 25.37 18.27 24.82
CA PRO A 400 24.81 16.92 24.76
C PRO A 400 23.39 16.83 24.14
N TYR A 401 22.91 17.85 23.45
CA TYR A 401 21.51 17.86 22.98
C TYR A 401 21.44 17.88 21.46
N ALA A 402 21.43 16.67 20.86
CA ALA A 402 20.94 16.51 19.49
C ALA A 402 19.43 16.72 19.51
N VAL A 403 18.94 17.67 18.72
CA VAL A 403 17.51 17.91 18.51
C VAL A 403 17.11 17.56 17.08
N ARG A 404 15.90 17.13 16.92
CA ARG A 404 15.26 16.98 15.61
C ARG A 404 14.47 18.24 15.30
N PRO A 405 14.16 18.54 14.03
CA PRO A 405 13.25 19.61 13.67
C PRO A 405 11.89 19.44 14.34
N GLU A 406 11.58 20.38 15.25
CA GLU A 406 10.34 20.38 16.03
C GLU A 406 10.13 21.76 16.70
N PRO A 407 8.95 22.08 17.21
CA PRO A 407 8.73 23.28 18.01
C PRO A 407 9.63 23.34 19.24
N LEU A 408 10.19 24.52 19.53
CA LEU A 408 11.14 24.75 20.64
C LEU A 408 10.60 24.31 22.02
N GLY A 409 9.30 24.46 22.24
CA GLY A 409 8.68 23.97 23.47
C GLY A 409 8.82 22.47 23.69
N LYS A 410 8.88 21.66 22.63
CA LYS A 410 9.16 20.23 22.71
C LYS A 410 10.64 19.92 22.97
N SER A 411 11.54 20.78 22.46
CA SER A 411 12.96 20.68 22.71
C SER A 411 13.38 21.19 24.11
N GLY A 412 12.44 21.55 24.98
CA GLY A 412 12.68 21.94 26.37
C GLY A 412 13.00 23.41 26.59
N VAL A 413 12.89 24.26 25.57
CA VAL A 413 12.99 25.72 25.73
C VAL A 413 11.72 26.25 26.38
N VAL A 414 11.83 26.88 27.54
CA VAL A 414 10.68 27.31 28.35
C VAL A 414 10.60 28.83 28.54
N ASN A 415 11.63 29.59 28.23
CA ASN A 415 11.68 31.04 28.37
C ASN A 415 11.63 31.71 27.01
N PHE A 416 10.65 32.58 26.79
CA PHE A 416 10.49 33.37 25.57
C PHE A 416 10.32 34.86 25.88
N PRO A 417 10.78 35.78 25.00
CA PRO A 417 11.44 35.49 23.73
C PRO A 417 12.84 34.89 23.93
N ALA A 418 13.30 34.08 22.96
CA ALA A 418 14.58 33.40 23.00
C ALA A 418 15.40 33.60 21.72
N GLU A 419 16.72 33.78 21.86
CA GLU A 419 17.68 33.75 20.76
C GLU A 419 18.35 32.40 20.74
N ILE A 420 18.07 31.61 19.71
CA ILE A 420 18.47 30.20 19.58
C ILE A 420 19.31 30.01 18.32
N CYS A 421 20.26 29.11 18.38
CA CYS A 421 21.03 28.66 17.23
C CYS A 421 20.91 27.13 17.06
N TYR A 422 20.39 26.69 15.93
CA TYR A 422 20.53 25.32 15.47
C TYR A 422 21.77 25.20 14.61
N SER A 423 22.54 24.14 14.77
CA SER A 423 23.75 23.92 13.96
C SER A 423 23.92 22.44 13.61
N THR A 424 24.44 22.20 12.42
CA THR A 424 24.81 20.88 11.90
C THR A 424 25.98 21.02 10.93
N TYR A 425 26.63 19.93 10.54
CA TYR A 425 27.70 19.96 9.57
C TYR A 425 27.74 18.71 8.69
N ALA A 426 28.39 18.84 7.52
CA ALA A 426 28.75 17.75 6.63
C ALA A 426 30.25 17.82 6.32
N ASP A 427 30.89 16.67 6.14
CA ASP A 427 32.27 16.59 5.65
C ASP A 427 32.28 16.73 4.14
N ILE A 428 32.98 17.73 3.65
CA ILE A 428 33.14 18.05 2.23
C ILE A 428 34.62 18.02 1.81
N ASP A 429 35.48 17.31 2.55
CA ASP A 429 36.91 17.25 2.21
C ASP A 429 37.11 16.55 0.87
N GLY A 430 37.71 17.27 -0.08
CA GLY A 430 37.89 16.81 -1.45
C GLY A 430 36.65 16.96 -2.34
N PHE A 431 35.48 17.40 -1.84
CA PHE A 431 34.31 17.70 -2.66
C PHE A 431 34.52 19.02 -3.43
N SER A 432 34.19 19.01 -4.72
CA SER A 432 34.39 20.16 -5.63
C SER A 432 33.13 20.45 -6.49
N GLY A 433 32.03 19.73 -6.26
CA GLY A 433 30.80 19.92 -6.98
C GLY A 433 29.99 21.14 -6.57
N LYS A 434 28.90 21.38 -7.27
CA LYS A 434 27.88 22.36 -6.87
C LYS A 434 27.05 21.79 -5.74
N LEU A 435 26.68 22.64 -4.79
CA LEU A 435 25.87 22.29 -3.64
C LEU A 435 24.83 23.36 -3.39
N SER A 436 23.61 22.93 -3.10
CA SER A 436 22.51 23.80 -2.74
C SER A 436 21.88 23.37 -1.41
N LEU A 437 21.28 24.32 -0.72
CA LEU A 437 20.48 24.09 0.48
C LEU A 437 19.01 24.34 0.16
N LEU A 438 18.18 23.33 0.35
CA LEU A 438 16.74 23.38 0.15
C LEU A 438 16.04 23.44 1.51
N LYS A 439 15.03 24.27 1.63
CA LYS A 439 14.09 24.29 2.75
C LYS A 439 12.67 24.47 2.28
N GLU A 440 11.72 24.05 3.10
CA GLU A 440 10.31 24.35 2.92
C GLU A 440 9.97 25.77 3.39
N PHE A 441 8.88 26.36 2.87
CA PHE A 441 8.46 27.70 3.28
C PHE A 441 8.12 27.75 4.76
N SER A 442 7.34 26.77 5.25
CA SER A 442 6.99 26.63 6.67
C SER A 442 8.03 25.85 7.48
N GLY A 443 9.21 25.56 6.90
CA GLY A 443 10.24 24.76 7.56
C GLY A 443 10.86 25.40 8.78
N ILE A 444 10.83 26.73 8.88
CA ILE A 444 11.35 27.51 10.01
C ILE A 444 10.28 28.55 10.38
N ASP A 445 9.90 28.59 11.64
CA ASP A 445 8.95 29.54 12.18
C ASP A 445 9.60 30.47 13.22
N GLY A 446 9.36 31.79 13.12
CA GLY A 446 10.01 32.86 13.85
C GLY A 446 10.81 33.78 12.94
N LYS A 447 11.68 34.66 13.50
CA LYS A 447 12.59 35.49 12.71
C LYS A 447 13.92 34.76 12.57
N TRP A 448 14.26 34.31 11.39
CA TRP A 448 15.40 33.44 11.16
C TRP A 448 16.43 34.00 10.19
N GLU A 449 17.65 33.53 10.35
CA GLU A 449 18.77 33.72 9.43
C GLU A 449 19.53 32.40 9.30
N VAL A 450 19.97 32.05 8.08
CA VAL A 450 20.78 30.87 7.82
C VAL A 450 22.21 31.30 7.52
N TYR A 451 23.15 30.56 8.05
CA TYR A 451 24.58 30.77 7.85
C TYR A 451 25.24 29.51 7.33
N ALA A 452 26.18 29.65 6.41
CA ALA A 452 27.06 28.58 5.94
C ALA A 452 28.51 29.01 6.14
N ASN A 453 29.29 28.23 6.90
CA ASN A 453 30.67 28.54 7.26
C ASN A 453 30.87 29.98 7.79
N GLY A 454 29.93 30.43 8.65
CA GLY A 454 29.93 31.76 9.28
C GLY A 454 29.44 32.90 8.42
N ARG A 455 29.11 32.68 7.17
CA ARG A 455 28.59 33.71 6.26
C ARG A 455 27.08 33.56 6.09
N LYS A 456 26.36 34.68 6.19
CA LYS A 456 24.92 34.71 6.00
C LYS A 456 24.57 34.28 4.57
N VAL A 457 23.61 33.33 4.46
CA VAL A 457 23.04 32.87 3.18
C VAL A 457 21.87 33.77 2.85
N ASP A 458 21.98 34.55 1.78
CA ASP A 458 21.00 35.56 1.37
C ASP A 458 20.51 35.40 -0.08
N ASN A 459 21.00 34.38 -0.79
CA ASN A 459 20.71 34.11 -2.20
C ASN A 459 19.54 33.15 -2.43
N TRP A 460 18.58 33.10 -1.51
CA TRP A 460 17.38 32.25 -1.58
C TRP A 460 16.53 32.57 -2.80
N LYS A 461 16.09 31.51 -3.48
CA LYS A 461 15.19 31.58 -4.62
C LYS A 461 14.11 30.52 -4.48
N ARG A 462 12.93 30.81 -4.99
CA ARG A 462 11.86 29.84 -5.08
C ARG A 462 12.33 28.64 -5.89
N SER A 463 12.13 27.45 -5.36
CA SER A 463 12.42 26.19 -6.01
C SER A 463 11.12 25.45 -6.35
N LYS A 464 11.23 24.41 -7.17
CA LYS A 464 10.15 23.45 -7.44
C LYS A 464 10.64 22.01 -7.19
N GLU A 465 11.82 21.88 -6.62
CA GLU A 465 12.36 20.58 -6.26
C GLU A 465 11.49 19.97 -5.16
N TYR A 466 10.97 18.81 -5.43
CA TYR A 466 10.08 18.01 -4.56
C TYR A 466 8.72 18.63 -4.23
N ASP A 467 8.61 19.95 -4.10
CA ASP A 467 7.34 20.64 -3.81
C ASP A 467 7.36 22.08 -4.33
N CYS A 468 6.19 22.63 -4.64
CA CYS A 468 6.05 24.01 -5.12
C CYS A 468 6.27 25.06 -4.02
N MET A 469 6.26 24.67 -2.76
CA MET A 469 6.47 25.53 -1.58
C MET A 469 7.85 25.32 -0.96
N THR A 470 8.90 25.36 -1.78
CA THR A 470 10.29 25.24 -1.37
C THR A 470 11.12 26.42 -1.83
N GLU A 471 12.20 26.69 -1.08
CA GLU A 471 13.24 27.67 -1.41
C GLU A 471 14.61 27.01 -1.41
N GLU A 472 15.44 27.44 -2.33
CA GLU A 472 16.80 26.90 -2.53
C GLU A 472 17.82 28.02 -2.55
N ALA A 473 18.96 27.80 -1.90
CA ALA A 473 20.11 28.68 -1.94
C ALA A 473 21.34 27.94 -2.48
N ASP A 474 22.07 28.54 -3.40
CA ASP A 474 23.36 28.03 -3.87
C ASP A 474 24.41 28.19 -2.76
N LEU A 475 24.95 27.08 -2.25
CA LEU A 475 25.99 27.05 -1.24
C LEU A 475 27.41 27.03 -1.82
N THR A 476 27.59 26.88 -3.13
CA THR A 476 28.90 26.80 -3.76
C THR A 476 29.84 27.94 -3.36
N PRO A 477 29.39 29.21 -3.25
CA PRO A 477 30.23 30.28 -2.79
C PRO A 477 30.69 30.18 -1.33
N TYR A 478 29.98 29.38 -0.51
CA TYR A 478 30.19 29.29 0.94
C TYR A 478 31.04 28.07 1.35
N LEU A 479 31.44 27.20 0.43
CA LEU A 479 32.18 25.97 0.74
C LEU A 479 33.59 26.26 1.30
N THR A 480 34.16 27.44 0.99
CA THR A 480 35.44 27.87 1.55
C THR A 480 35.16 28.84 2.71
N PRO A 481 35.57 28.55 3.95
CA PRO A 481 35.34 29.43 5.07
C PRO A 481 36.19 30.71 4.97
N ASP A 482 35.62 31.86 5.37
CA ASP A 482 36.35 33.14 5.43
C ASP A 482 37.34 33.19 6.59
N ASP A 483 36.98 32.58 7.73
CA ASP A 483 37.84 32.57 8.92
C ASP A 483 38.24 31.15 9.31
N LYS A 484 39.48 30.78 8.96
CA LYS A 484 40.04 29.44 9.22
C LYS A 484 40.31 29.17 10.70
N ARG A 485 40.15 30.14 11.59
CA ARG A 485 40.34 29.96 13.05
C ARG A 485 39.13 29.26 13.67
N PHE A 486 37.97 29.38 13.02
CA PHE A 486 36.68 28.95 13.56
C PHE A 486 36.06 27.78 12.82
N TYR A 487 36.45 27.53 11.58
CA TYR A 487 35.91 26.48 10.75
C TYR A 487 37.03 25.55 10.27
N ARG A 488 36.78 24.24 10.38
CA ARG A 488 37.72 23.24 9.87
C ARG A 488 37.69 23.26 8.33
N LYS A 489 38.86 23.15 7.74
CA LYS A 489 38.95 22.97 6.29
C LYS A 489 38.34 21.61 5.93
N GLY A 490 37.47 21.57 4.95
CA GLY A 490 36.82 20.35 4.51
C GLY A 490 35.46 20.08 5.18
N GLU A 491 34.98 20.98 6.05
CA GLU A 491 33.66 20.89 6.64
C GLU A 491 32.74 21.99 6.10
N LEU A 492 31.47 21.65 5.85
CA LEU A 492 30.41 22.61 5.62
C LEU A 492 29.55 22.68 6.87
N TYR A 493 29.70 23.75 7.61
CA TYR A 493 28.96 24.04 8.81
C TYR A 493 27.73 24.90 8.47
N ILE A 494 26.54 24.44 8.85
CA ILE A 494 25.28 25.15 8.63
C ILE A 494 24.67 25.51 9.97
N ALA A 495 24.29 26.79 10.14
CA ALA A 495 23.64 27.28 11.33
C ALA A 495 22.35 28.03 10.98
N VAL A 496 21.31 27.85 11.78
CA VAL A 496 20.08 28.60 11.73
C VAL A 496 19.92 29.39 13.01
N LYS A 497 20.08 30.71 12.89
CA LYS A 497 19.78 31.64 13.97
C LYS A 497 18.29 31.89 13.97
N LEU A 498 17.68 31.82 15.14
CA LEU A 498 16.24 32.00 15.32
C LEU A 498 15.95 32.91 16.50
N HIS A 499 15.20 33.98 16.26
CA HIS A 499 14.52 34.72 17.30
C HIS A 499 13.11 34.16 17.44
N ALA A 500 12.84 33.49 18.55
CA ALA A 500 11.58 32.84 18.87
C ALA A 500 10.79 33.67 19.88
N GLU A 501 9.55 34.00 19.55
CA GLU A 501 8.63 34.73 20.42
C GLU A 501 7.86 33.78 21.36
N GLU A 502 7.65 32.53 20.93
CA GLU A 502 6.83 31.54 21.62
C GLU A 502 7.28 30.09 21.39
N ALA A 503 6.74 29.18 22.17
CA ALA A 503 7.08 27.76 22.18
C ALA A 503 6.77 27.02 20.85
N ALA A 504 5.88 27.54 20.04
CA ALA A 504 5.53 26.98 18.73
C ALA A 504 6.59 27.27 17.67
N ASN A 505 7.38 28.35 17.84
CA ASN A 505 8.46 28.67 16.90
C ASN A 505 9.59 27.61 16.94
N GLY A 506 10.35 27.53 15.88
CA GLY A 506 11.46 26.57 15.77
C GLY A 506 11.90 26.27 14.35
N LEU A 507 12.91 25.43 14.23
CA LEU A 507 13.20 24.69 13.01
C LEU A 507 12.22 23.50 12.98
N LEU A 508 11.16 23.62 12.20
CA LEU A 508 10.02 22.70 12.23
C LEU A 508 10.16 21.52 11.27
N GLN A 509 10.97 21.69 10.22
CA GLN A 509 11.19 20.68 9.18
C GLN A 509 12.68 20.54 8.87
N PRO A 510 13.16 19.36 8.44
CA PRO A 510 14.53 19.20 8.01
C PRO A 510 14.84 20.08 6.81
N MET A 511 16.10 20.46 6.70
CA MET A 511 16.67 21.04 5.49
C MET A 511 17.40 19.95 4.69
N TYR A 512 17.69 20.23 3.43
CA TYR A 512 18.26 19.24 2.53
C TYR A 512 19.44 19.83 1.76
N LEU A 513 20.58 19.11 1.73
CA LEU A 513 21.65 19.40 0.78
C LEU A 513 21.36 18.68 -0.53
N LEU A 514 21.44 19.40 -1.63
CA LEU A 514 21.22 18.89 -2.99
C LEU A 514 22.48 19.07 -3.83
N GLY A 515 22.88 18.05 -4.58
CA GLY A 515 24.04 18.16 -5.47
C GLY A 515 24.40 16.87 -6.20
N ASP A 516 25.47 16.95 -6.99
CA ASP A 516 26.05 15.81 -7.70
C ASP A 516 27.12 15.12 -6.84
N PHE A 517 26.69 14.50 -5.76
CA PHE A 517 27.54 13.81 -4.80
C PHE A 517 26.99 12.40 -4.52
N THR A 518 27.81 11.56 -3.91
CA THR A 518 27.39 10.39 -3.14
C THR A 518 27.64 10.63 -1.67
N VAL A 519 26.89 9.96 -0.80
CA VAL A 519 26.93 10.15 0.65
C VAL A 519 27.48 8.92 1.34
N ARG A 520 28.37 9.12 2.31
CA ARG A 520 28.70 8.13 3.33
C ARG A 520 28.21 8.67 4.69
N LEU A 521 27.16 8.06 5.23
CA LEU A 521 26.64 8.44 6.55
C LEU A 521 27.64 8.13 7.66
N ASN A 522 27.64 8.94 8.71
CA ASN A 522 28.43 8.72 9.91
C ASN A 522 27.59 7.94 10.93
N ASN A 523 27.87 6.63 11.12
CA ASN A 523 27.09 5.75 11.99
C ASN A 523 25.57 5.81 11.74
N HIS A 524 25.15 5.86 10.47
CA HIS A 524 23.77 6.04 10.03
C HIS A 524 23.16 7.42 10.29
N GLU A 525 23.95 8.40 10.73
CA GLU A 525 23.49 9.77 10.97
C GLU A 525 23.95 10.71 9.84
N SER A 526 23.19 11.78 9.63
CA SER A 526 23.49 12.81 8.64
C SER A 526 24.53 13.80 9.14
N VAL A 527 24.69 13.94 10.45
CA VAL A 527 25.71 14.82 11.07
C VAL A 527 27.10 14.27 10.82
N GLY A 528 27.95 15.09 10.19
CA GLY A 528 29.30 14.68 9.80
C GLY A 528 29.34 13.66 8.66
N ALA A 529 28.23 13.49 7.92
CA ALA A 529 28.20 12.66 6.72
C ALA A 529 29.19 13.21 5.68
N GLU A 530 29.93 12.29 5.04
CA GLU A 530 30.93 12.62 4.03
C GLU A 530 30.26 12.73 2.65
N LEU A 531 30.44 13.89 2.00
CA LEU A 531 30.03 14.12 0.61
C LEU A 531 31.19 13.83 -0.34
N LEU A 532 30.99 12.86 -1.22
CA LEU A 532 31.99 12.43 -2.19
C LEU A 532 31.61 12.91 -3.59
N ASN A 533 32.59 13.33 -4.39
CA ASN A 533 32.36 13.69 -5.77
C ASN A 533 31.76 12.51 -6.53
N ARG A 534 30.63 12.75 -7.20
CA ARG A 534 30.02 11.77 -8.07
C ARG A 534 30.94 11.50 -9.27
N LYS A 535 31.20 10.23 -9.57
CA LYS A 535 31.94 9.85 -10.77
C LYS A 535 31.07 10.08 -12.01
N GLU A 536 31.69 10.41 -13.13
CA GLU A 536 31.00 10.58 -14.41
C GLU A 536 30.15 9.37 -14.80
N LYS A 537 30.65 8.15 -14.50
CA LYS A 537 29.93 6.89 -14.61
C LYS A 537 29.84 6.25 -13.24
N GLN A 538 28.68 6.31 -12.62
CA GLN A 538 28.41 5.55 -11.42
C GLN A 538 28.15 4.11 -11.76
N ILE A 539 28.72 3.21 -10.98
CA ILE A 539 28.52 1.77 -11.11
C ILE A 539 28.02 1.27 -9.77
N LEU A 540 26.84 0.66 -9.78
CA LEU A 540 26.27 0.00 -8.62
C LEU A 540 26.15 -1.51 -8.89
N HIS A 541 26.08 -2.27 -7.82
CA HIS A 541 25.71 -3.67 -7.84
C HIS A 541 24.25 -3.82 -7.37
N THR A 542 23.69 -5.00 -7.50
CA THR A 542 22.39 -5.32 -6.91
C THR A 542 22.45 -5.10 -5.38
N GLY A 543 21.38 -4.57 -4.82
CA GLY A 543 21.28 -4.11 -3.45
C GLY A 543 20.69 -2.70 -3.38
N SER A 544 20.38 -2.25 -2.19
CA SER A 544 19.81 -0.92 -2.00
C SER A 544 20.78 0.18 -2.44
N TRP A 545 20.31 1.15 -3.23
CA TRP A 545 21.09 2.34 -3.54
C TRP A 545 21.30 3.23 -2.31
N ALA A 546 20.42 3.11 -1.28
CA ALA A 546 20.62 3.83 0.00
C ALA A 546 21.96 3.47 0.64
N ASP A 547 22.37 2.20 0.56
CA ASP A 547 23.66 1.71 1.06
C ASP A 547 24.84 2.03 0.13
N GLN A 548 24.56 2.49 -1.08
CA GLN A 548 25.53 2.73 -2.14
C GLN A 548 25.68 4.22 -2.47
N GLY A 549 25.44 5.10 -1.49
CA GLY A 549 25.68 6.52 -1.60
C GLY A 549 24.45 7.40 -1.85
N TYR A 550 23.24 6.84 -1.78
CA TYR A 550 21.99 7.55 -2.04
C TYR A 550 20.95 7.34 -0.91
N PRO A 551 21.33 7.59 0.37
CA PRO A 551 20.50 7.21 1.52
C PRO A 551 19.14 7.92 1.57
N HIS A 552 19.07 9.18 1.13
CA HIS A 552 17.87 10.00 1.19
C HIS A 552 17.29 10.34 -0.20
N TYR A 553 17.82 9.72 -1.26
CA TYR A 553 17.38 10.00 -2.62
C TYR A 553 15.91 9.63 -2.81
N ALA A 554 15.13 10.58 -3.33
CA ALA A 554 13.74 10.41 -3.71
C ALA A 554 13.57 10.83 -5.18
N GLY A 555 13.38 9.85 -6.06
CA GLY A 555 13.32 10.10 -7.49
C GLY A 555 13.33 8.83 -8.32
N LEU A 556 13.44 9.01 -9.63
CA LEU A 556 13.68 7.96 -10.59
C LEU A 556 15.18 7.70 -10.73
N ALA A 557 15.57 6.44 -10.74
CA ALA A 557 16.95 6.03 -10.98
C ALA A 557 17.00 4.92 -12.03
N VAL A 558 17.99 4.99 -12.91
CA VAL A 558 18.12 4.09 -14.06
C VAL A 558 19.36 3.24 -13.91
N TYR A 559 19.17 1.94 -14.02
CA TYR A 559 20.19 0.92 -14.13
C TYR A 559 20.32 0.52 -15.61
N SER A 560 21.52 0.52 -16.16
CA SER A 560 21.75 0.07 -17.54
C SER A 560 22.87 -0.94 -17.65
N GLN A 561 22.70 -1.90 -18.57
CA GLN A 561 23.68 -2.94 -18.86
C GLN A 561 23.59 -3.38 -20.33
N ILE A 562 24.72 -3.83 -20.86
CA ILE A 562 24.79 -4.44 -22.18
C ILE A 562 24.89 -5.94 -22.02
N PHE A 563 24.15 -6.68 -22.87
CA PHE A 563 24.16 -8.13 -22.89
C PHE A 563 24.07 -8.69 -24.31
N ASP A 564 24.55 -9.91 -24.51
CA ASP A 564 24.50 -10.59 -25.80
C ASP A 564 23.56 -11.79 -25.74
N ILE A 565 22.83 -12.02 -26.82
CA ILE A 565 21.97 -13.20 -27.08
C ILE A 565 22.48 -13.88 -28.35
N GLU A 566 22.64 -15.19 -28.30
CA GLU A 566 23.13 -15.96 -29.47
C GLU A 566 22.06 -16.05 -30.55
N GLU A 567 20.86 -16.47 -30.19
CA GLU A 567 19.74 -16.70 -31.10
C GLU A 567 18.41 -16.24 -30.46
N THR A 568 17.46 -15.87 -31.30
CA THR A 568 16.07 -15.62 -30.93
C THR A 568 15.15 -16.52 -31.75
N ASP A 569 14.03 -16.94 -31.13
CA ASP A 569 12.98 -17.73 -31.78
C ASP A 569 11.81 -16.77 -32.08
N ASP A 570 11.44 -16.63 -33.35
CA ASP A 570 10.38 -15.70 -33.78
C ASP A 570 8.97 -16.10 -33.28
N ASP A 571 8.80 -17.39 -32.93
CA ASP A 571 7.55 -17.92 -32.38
C ASP A 571 7.48 -17.83 -30.84
N ALA A 572 8.56 -17.39 -30.17
CA ALA A 572 8.63 -17.27 -28.73
C ALA A 572 8.31 -15.85 -28.24
N ARG A 573 7.77 -15.78 -27.04
CA ARG A 573 7.64 -14.52 -26.29
C ARG A 573 8.81 -14.37 -25.32
N TYR A 574 9.29 -13.15 -25.18
CA TYR A 574 10.42 -12.81 -24.31
C TYR A 574 9.98 -11.86 -23.21
N PHE A 575 10.50 -12.07 -22.00
CA PHE A 575 10.17 -11.23 -20.85
C PHE A 575 11.44 -10.86 -20.07
N ILE A 576 11.47 -9.65 -19.55
CA ILE A 576 12.41 -9.24 -18.51
C ILE A 576 11.69 -9.41 -17.15
N GLU A 577 12.28 -10.21 -16.30
CA GLU A 577 11.87 -10.37 -14.91
C GLU A 577 12.93 -9.73 -14.02
N ALA A 578 12.57 -8.64 -13.35
CA ALA A 578 13.50 -7.85 -12.54
C ALA A 578 13.15 -7.97 -11.06
N SER A 579 14.08 -8.48 -10.26
CA SER A 579 13.94 -8.45 -8.81
C SER A 579 14.23 -7.05 -8.28
N THR A 580 13.24 -6.42 -7.67
CA THR A 580 13.35 -5.10 -7.04
C THR A 580 12.92 -5.17 -5.57
N PHE A 581 13.09 -4.09 -4.80
CA PHE A 581 12.55 -3.98 -3.44
C PHE A 581 11.06 -3.60 -3.48
N ASN A 582 10.22 -4.40 -4.16
CA ASN A 582 8.79 -4.16 -4.41
C ASN A 582 8.52 -2.78 -5.01
N SER A 583 9.44 -2.30 -5.84
CA SER A 583 9.34 -0.99 -6.47
C SER A 583 8.91 -1.13 -7.92
N ALA A 584 7.92 -0.35 -8.31
CA ALA A 584 7.52 -0.23 -9.70
C ALA A 584 8.70 0.23 -10.55
N HIS A 585 8.80 -0.33 -11.76
CA HIS A 585 9.89 -0.01 -12.66
C HIS A 585 9.45 -0.07 -14.12
N LYS A 586 10.17 0.65 -14.95
CA LYS A 586 10.00 0.70 -16.40
C LYS A 586 11.21 0.05 -17.07
N VAL A 587 10.94 -0.74 -18.09
CA VAL A 587 11.99 -1.44 -18.87
C VAL A 587 12.12 -0.84 -20.26
N TYR A 588 13.34 -0.59 -20.66
CA TYR A 588 13.71 -0.21 -22.03
C TYR A 588 14.67 -1.26 -22.62
N ILE A 589 14.46 -1.62 -23.86
CA ILE A 589 15.36 -2.48 -24.63
C ILE A 589 15.80 -1.74 -25.89
N ASN A 590 17.10 -1.62 -26.09
CA ASN A 590 17.69 -0.95 -27.25
C ASN A 590 17.13 0.47 -27.46
N GLY A 591 16.91 1.21 -26.35
CA GLY A 591 16.37 2.57 -26.33
C GLY A 591 14.87 2.68 -26.58
N ARG A 592 14.12 1.56 -26.65
CA ARG A 592 12.66 1.55 -26.82
C ARG A 592 11.99 1.13 -25.51
N GLU A 593 10.98 1.87 -25.11
CA GLU A 593 10.15 1.51 -23.94
C GLU A 593 9.41 0.19 -24.20
N ALA A 594 9.56 -0.76 -23.30
CA ALA A 594 8.87 -2.04 -23.35
C ALA A 594 7.60 -2.02 -22.49
N GLY A 595 7.65 -1.43 -21.31
CA GLY A 595 6.50 -1.32 -20.43
C GLY A 595 6.89 -1.05 -18.98
N ILE A 596 5.86 -0.96 -18.13
CA ILE A 596 5.98 -0.71 -16.69
C ILE A 596 5.43 -1.91 -15.93
N ALA A 597 6.20 -2.43 -14.99
CA ALA A 597 5.76 -3.42 -14.02
C ALA A 597 5.46 -2.74 -12.68
N LEU A 598 4.21 -2.80 -12.22
CA LEU A 598 3.77 -2.14 -10.99
C LEU A 598 3.90 -3.02 -9.75
N ALA A 599 3.69 -4.33 -9.92
CA ALA A 599 3.64 -5.30 -8.83
C ALA A 599 4.14 -6.66 -9.31
N GLU A 600 4.28 -7.61 -8.39
CA GLU A 600 4.64 -9.01 -8.69
C GLU A 600 3.73 -9.62 -9.80
N PRO A 601 4.33 -10.34 -10.75
CA PRO A 601 5.70 -10.91 -10.77
C PRO A 601 6.78 -10.00 -11.33
N PHE A 602 6.59 -8.70 -11.48
CA PHE A 602 7.55 -7.71 -12.00
C PHE A 602 8.17 -8.13 -13.35
N ALA A 603 7.33 -8.67 -14.23
CA ALA A 603 7.72 -9.15 -15.55
C ALA A 603 7.20 -8.21 -16.65
N THR A 604 8.09 -7.82 -17.56
CA THR A 604 7.76 -6.96 -18.71
C THR A 604 8.03 -7.70 -20.01
N GLU A 605 7.05 -7.74 -20.90
CA GLU A 605 7.21 -8.37 -22.21
C GLU A 605 8.12 -7.52 -23.12
N VAL A 606 9.09 -8.18 -23.74
CA VAL A 606 10.09 -7.56 -24.63
C VAL A 606 10.17 -8.26 -25.99
N THR A 607 9.13 -9.00 -26.36
CA THR A 607 9.02 -9.71 -27.64
C THR A 607 9.21 -8.75 -28.82
N GLY A 608 10.03 -9.13 -29.80
CA GLY A 608 10.34 -8.29 -30.96
C GLY A 608 11.25 -7.09 -30.68
N MET A 609 11.74 -6.94 -29.43
CA MET A 609 12.70 -5.90 -29.06
C MET A 609 14.12 -6.45 -28.85
N ILE A 610 14.21 -7.73 -28.50
CA ILE A 610 15.47 -8.48 -28.39
C ILE A 610 15.91 -8.93 -29.78
N ARG A 611 17.20 -8.86 -30.03
CA ARG A 611 17.85 -9.29 -31.30
C ARG A 611 19.06 -10.17 -31.02
N PRO A 612 19.44 -11.06 -31.94
CA PRO A 612 20.72 -11.75 -31.87
C PRO A 612 21.89 -10.76 -31.80
N GLY A 613 22.92 -11.11 -31.02
CA GLY A 613 24.06 -10.25 -30.74
C GLY A 613 23.78 -9.26 -29.58
N ARG A 614 24.35 -8.08 -29.69
CA ARG A 614 24.40 -7.07 -28.66
C ARG A 614 23.05 -6.37 -28.47
N ASN A 615 22.57 -6.35 -27.21
CA ASN A 615 21.42 -5.63 -26.74
C ASN A 615 21.79 -4.72 -25.54
N GLU A 616 21.01 -3.68 -25.34
CA GLU A 616 21.09 -2.80 -24.18
C GLU A 616 19.76 -2.84 -23.42
N ILE A 617 19.84 -2.96 -22.11
CA ILE A 617 18.71 -2.86 -21.21
C ILE A 617 18.87 -1.64 -20.30
N GLU A 618 17.79 -0.91 -20.12
CA GLU A 618 17.66 0.07 -19.03
C GLU A 618 16.45 -0.28 -18.17
N ILE A 619 16.62 -0.19 -16.86
CA ILE A 619 15.55 -0.37 -15.86
C ILE A 619 15.48 0.90 -15.03
N GLU A 620 14.40 1.64 -15.20
CA GLU A 620 14.08 2.85 -14.45
C GLU A 620 13.20 2.47 -13.26
N ILE A 621 13.67 2.76 -12.05
CA ILE A 621 13.01 2.40 -10.79
C ILE A 621 12.56 3.67 -10.09
N ALA A 622 11.29 3.72 -9.67
CA ALA A 622 10.75 4.79 -8.86
C ALA A 622 10.88 4.48 -7.37
N SER A 623 11.45 5.41 -6.59
CA SER A 623 11.36 5.35 -5.12
C SER A 623 10.09 6.03 -4.62
N THR A 624 9.85 5.89 -3.31
CA THR A 624 8.99 6.79 -2.55
C THR A 624 9.85 7.86 -1.84
N PRO A 625 9.28 8.96 -1.34
CA PRO A 625 10.03 9.95 -0.58
C PRO A 625 10.26 9.59 0.90
N GLU A 626 9.98 8.36 1.34
CA GLU A 626 10.06 7.95 2.75
C GLU A 626 11.43 8.18 3.38
N ASN A 627 12.52 7.89 2.66
CA ASN A 627 13.87 8.10 3.16
C ASN A 627 14.22 9.60 3.29
N MET A 628 13.68 10.43 2.40
CA MET A 628 13.88 11.87 2.44
C MET A 628 13.08 12.52 3.59
N PHE A 629 11.84 12.11 3.79
CA PHE A 629 10.95 12.75 4.77
C PHE A 629 11.10 12.17 6.17
N TYR A 630 11.29 10.85 6.31
CA TYR A 630 11.29 10.16 7.60
C TYR A 630 12.63 9.59 8.04
N ASP A 631 13.65 9.58 7.18
CA ASP A 631 14.97 8.98 7.48
C ASP A 631 14.88 7.48 7.84
N LEU A 632 14.14 6.72 7.05
CA LEU A 632 13.84 5.32 7.36
C LEU A 632 14.86 4.33 6.81
N HIS A 633 15.78 4.75 5.96
CA HIS A 633 16.75 3.89 5.25
C HIS A 633 16.10 2.70 4.53
N ALA A 634 14.88 2.90 4.02
CA ALA A 634 14.17 1.89 3.26
C ALA A 634 14.95 1.52 1.99
N PRO A 635 14.99 0.23 1.62
CA PRO A 635 15.73 -0.21 0.46
C PRO A 635 14.99 0.12 -0.84
N PHE A 636 15.76 0.61 -1.82
CA PHE A 636 15.31 0.84 -3.20
C PHE A 636 16.38 0.38 -4.18
N GLY A 637 15.97 -0.04 -5.38
CA GLY A 637 16.85 -0.50 -6.43
C GLY A 637 16.62 -1.96 -6.83
N LEU A 638 17.59 -2.55 -7.51
CA LEU A 638 17.59 -3.96 -7.85
C LEU A 638 17.94 -4.81 -6.63
N SER A 639 17.01 -5.62 -6.14
CA SER A 639 17.21 -6.49 -4.97
C SER A 639 17.90 -7.82 -5.30
N GLY A 640 17.90 -8.20 -6.58
CA GLY A 640 18.41 -9.48 -7.06
C GLY A 640 18.68 -9.47 -8.57
N PRO A 641 18.79 -10.64 -9.16
CA PRO A 641 19.09 -10.77 -10.59
C PRO A 641 17.96 -10.22 -11.45
N VAL A 642 18.33 -9.77 -12.63
CA VAL A 642 17.43 -9.49 -13.75
C VAL A 642 17.54 -10.64 -14.72
N CYS A 643 16.43 -11.28 -15.06
CA CYS A 643 16.41 -12.44 -15.91
C CYS A 643 15.68 -12.14 -17.23
N LEU A 644 16.27 -12.57 -18.33
CA LEU A 644 15.57 -12.71 -19.60
C LEU A 644 15.00 -14.11 -19.66
N THR A 645 13.68 -14.22 -19.84
CA THR A 645 12.95 -15.49 -19.93
C THR A 645 12.24 -15.62 -21.26
N GLU A 646 12.02 -16.86 -21.70
CA GLU A 646 11.37 -17.24 -22.95
C GLU A 646 10.12 -18.08 -22.65
N GLU A 647 9.02 -17.81 -23.34
CA GLU A 647 7.77 -18.56 -23.31
C GLU A 647 7.43 -19.03 -24.74
N LYS A 648 7.27 -20.36 -24.96
CA LYS A 648 6.94 -20.97 -26.26
C LYS A 648 5.51 -21.49 -26.30
#